data_3b841291deb29cb5b9811acee79b5944
#
_entry.id   3b841291deb29cb5b9811acee79b5944
#
_cell.length_a   1.000
_cell.length_b   1.000
_cell.length_c   1.000
_cell.angle_alpha   90.00
_cell.angle_beta   90.00
_cell.angle_gamma   90.00
#
_symmetry.space_group_name_H-M   'P 1'
#
loop_
_entity.id
_entity.type
_entity.pdbx_description
1 polymer ?
#
loop_
_entity_poly.entity_id
_entity_poly.type
_entity_poly.pdbx_seq_one_letter_code
_entity_poly.pdbx_strand_id
1 'polypeptide(L)'
;LIFLSFSVLTGILLAGLAPLLHRRFATRSAALALFPLAIFAQLCLAIPEVAAGKAWQVALPWVPSLGLSLSLRLDGLGLVMALLISGIGALVIIYGGAYLHGHPFLGRFYSLVILFMTAMLGVVLSDNALLLFVFWELTSISSFFLIGFEHHKANARAAAWQALLVTGSGGLAMLAGFSLLAKITASFEISHWIGHSADILAHPLAPAAFLLILAGAATKSAQFPFHFWLPNAMEAPTPVSAYLHSATMVKAGIYLLARLFPVFSGLALWPMVITSMGLITLVGGALLALAQTDLKRLLAYTTVSALGSMVFFLGLGTTLAVKTALVVLIAHALYKGALFLVAGCVDHGTGTRDITILGGAGRAMPFTATAAGLAGLSMAGIAPLLGFIAKELMYEATLEATLPALLTGLLLVANVGMVAVAGWVSFKPFWGKPGQEHLHPHEGPAALWFPPLLLAALSLLLGAFPQLIGKWLVAPAAQALWQAPLSVKLSLWHGLTPMLGLSALTLLLGIGISAAGPRLQPGITRFWHALAKFGPAAFYPRSLHAVLSFAAWQTTVLQSGYLRLYVGSIVLFTVILAALTLALRPSQFSVPTILPPRFYDVVLIGIILTAYLFGDTSTFPPGDHRPAGFDRLQHRHPLPALQRPRPGHGAVRHRDPDRHLVCAGALPPAKV
;
A
#
# COMPACT_ATOMS: atom_id res chain seq x y z
N LEU A 1 -12.77 25.67 -5.40
CA LEU A 1 -11.65 24.91 -5.98
C LEU A 1 -10.29 25.63 -5.84
N ILE A 2 -10.23 26.93 -6.03
CA ILE A 2 -9.00 27.75 -5.84
C ILE A 2 -8.38 27.45 -4.47
N PHE A 3 -9.18 27.42 -3.39
CA PHE A 3 -8.71 27.04 -2.06
C PHE A 3 -8.17 25.60 -2.01
N LEU A 4 -8.75 24.65 -2.73
CA LEU A 4 -8.30 23.27 -2.75
C LEU A 4 -6.95 23.11 -3.49
N SER A 5 -6.75 23.90 -4.56
CA SER A 5 -5.45 23.98 -5.27
C SER A 5 -4.37 24.57 -4.36
N PHE A 6 -4.70 25.63 -3.62
CA PHE A 6 -3.82 26.20 -2.59
C PHE A 6 -3.54 25.23 -1.45
N SER A 7 -4.50 24.33 -1.09
CA SER A 7 -4.30 23.36 -0.02
C SER A 7 -3.19 22.35 -0.36
N VAL A 8 -3.01 21.98 -1.63
CA VAL A 8 -1.91 21.11 -2.05
C VAL A 8 -0.56 21.82 -1.91
N LEU A 9 -0.46 23.06 -2.35
CA LEU A 9 0.77 23.85 -2.22
C LEU A 9 1.08 24.17 -0.75
N THR A 10 0.09 24.62 0.01
CA THR A 10 0.25 24.92 1.44
C THR A 10 0.59 23.66 2.24
N GLY A 11 0.06 22.50 1.85
CA GLY A 11 0.40 21.22 2.48
C GLY A 11 1.87 20.84 2.31
N ILE A 12 2.45 21.04 1.12
CA ILE A 12 3.89 20.81 0.88
C ILE A 12 4.73 21.77 1.73
N LEU A 13 4.36 23.06 1.77
CA LEU A 13 5.05 24.06 2.59
C LEU A 13 4.95 23.73 4.08
N LEU A 14 3.74 23.39 4.55
CA LEU A 14 3.51 23.02 5.94
C LEU A 14 4.28 21.76 6.34
N ALA A 15 4.37 20.78 5.45
CA ALA A 15 5.18 19.58 5.68
C ALA A 15 6.66 19.94 5.89
N GLY A 16 7.21 20.87 5.11
CA GLY A 16 8.58 21.39 5.32
C GLY A 16 8.75 22.17 6.63
N LEU A 17 7.74 22.93 7.04
CA LEU A 17 7.78 23.74 8.26
C LEU A 17 7.42 22.98 9.54
N ALA A 18 6.73 21.84 9.45
CA ALA A 18 6.23 21.08 10.60
C ALA A 18 7.30 20.74 11.66
N PRO A 19 8.55 20.35 11.32
CA PRO A 19 9.58 20.10 12.32
C PRO A 19 9.99 21.38 13.08
N LEU A 20 10.02 22.53 12.41
CA LEU A 20 10.33 23.82 13.03
C LEU A 20 9.19 24.29 13.95
N LEU A 21 7.95 24.18 13.49
CA LEU A 21 6.76 24.49 14.28
C LEU A 21 6.67 23.60 15.52
N HIS A 22 6.98 22.31 15.40
CA HIS A 22 7.02 21.41 16.55
C HIS A 22 8.09 21.82 17.55
N ARG A 23 9.31 22.17 17.11
CA ARG A 23 10.38 22.65 18.01
C ARG A 23 10.00 23.93 18.75
N ARG A 24 9.33 24.87 18.08
CA ARG A 24 8.93 26.17 18.65
C ARG A 24 7.73 26.08 19.59
N PHE A 25 6.79 25.16 19.27
CA PHE A 25 5.49 25.04 19.94
C PHE A 25 5.17 23.57 20.30
N ALA A 26 6.11 22.88 20.96
CA ALA A 26 6.01 21.45 21.24
C ALA A 26 4.68 21.05 21.92
N THR A 27 4.22 21.81 22.91
CA THR A 27 2.96 21.59 23.63
C THR A 27 1.70 21.83 22.79
N ARG A 28 1.81 22.55 21.67
CA ARG A 28 0.71 22.91 20.78
C ARG A 28 0.82 22.25 19.40
N SER A 29 1.72 21.31 19.23
CA SER A 29 1.95 20.66 17.93
C SER A 29 0.71 19.90 17.40
N ALA A 30 -0.22 19.50 18.26
CA ALA A 30 -1.53 18.98 17.86
C ALA A 30 -2.36 19.97 17.01
N ALA A 31 -2.05 21.28 17.09
CA ALA A 31 -2.66 22.30 16.23
C ALA A 31 -2.38 22.08 14.73
N LEU A 32 -1.35 21.30 14.36
CA LEU A 32 -1.13 20.87 12.98
C LEU A 32 -2.33 20.11 12.40
N ALA A 33 -3.18 19.52 13.24
CA ALA A 33 -4.43 18.89 12.82
C ALA A 33 -5.47 19.90 12.28
N LEU A 34 -5.34 21.19 12.57
CA LEU A 34 -6.22 22.24 12.03
C LEU A 34 -6.14 22.30 10.49
N PHE A 35 -4.98 21.99 9.91
CA PHE A 35 -4.81 21.99 8.45
C PHE A 35 -5.70 20.95 7.77
N PRO A 36 -5.61 19.64 8.07
CA PRO A 36 -6.54 18.66 7.50
C PRO A 36 -8.00 18.89 7.90
N LEU A 37 -8.28 19.42 9.10
CA LEU A 37 -9.65 19.77 9.50
C LEU A 37 -10.23 20.90 8.66
N ALA A 38 -9.44 21.91 8.30
CA ALA A 38 -9.87 22.99 7.41
C ALA A 38 -10.20 22.45 6.01
N ILE A 39 -9.37 21.54 5.47
CA ILE A 39 -9.65 20.87 4.19
C ILE A 39 -10.93 20.04 4.28
N PHE A 40 -11.08 19.26 5.35
CA PHE A 40 -12.28 18.44 5.58
C PHE A 40 -13.54 19.31 5.66
N ALA A 41 -13.50 20.43 6.38
CA ALA A 41 -14.64 21.36 6.48
C ALA A 41 -15.00 21.97 5.10
N GLN A 42 -14.01 22.36 4.30
CA GLN A 42 -14.24 22.85 2.93
C GLN A 42 -14.90 21.77 2.04
N LEU A 43 -14.44 20.52 2.14
CA LEU A 43 -15.03 19.39 1.40
C LEU A 43 -16.45 19.11 1.85
N CYS A 44 -16.77 19.24 3.15
CA CYS A 44 -18.14 19.14 3.66
C CYS A 44 -19.06 20.20 3.07
N LEU A 45 -18.57 21.43 2.90
CA LEU A 45 -19.33 22.51 2.25
C LEU A 45 -19.57 22.26 0.76
N ALA A 46 -18.70 21.46 0.09
CA ALA A 46 -18.86 21.10 -1.31
C ALA A 46 -19.84 19.94 -1.55
N ILE A 47 -20.22 19.18 -0.50
CA ILE A 47 -21.12 18.02 -0.63
C ILE A 47 -22.40 18.33 -1.38
N PRO A 48 -23.18 19.40 -1.06
CA PRO A 48 -24.45 19.65 -1.72
C PRO A 48 -24.32 19.92 -3.23
N GLU A 49 -23.27 20.62 -3.64
CA GLU A 49 -23.05 20.94 -5.06
C GLU A 49 -22.63 19.71 -5.85
N VAL A 50 -21.70 18.91 -5.28
CA VAL A 50 -21.26 17.66 -5.91
C VAL A 50 -22.40 16.64 -5.96
N ALA A 51 -23.24 16.57 -4.94
CA ALA A 51 -24.44 15.73 -4.93
C ALA A 51 -25.52 16.18 -5.95
N ALA A 52 -25.52 17.46 -6.33
CA ALA A 52 -26.35 17.99 -7.42
C ALA A 52 -25.75 17.72 -8.83
N GLY A 53 -24.65 16.96 -8.91
CA GLY A 53 -24.01 16.59 -10.18
C GLY A 53 -22.97 17.61 -10.69
N LYS A 54 -22.63 18.65 -9.91
CA LYS A 54 -21.58 19.59 -10.31
C LYS A 54 -20.20 18.97 -10.06
N ALA A 55 -19.37 18.90 -11.10
CA ALA A 55 -17.95 18.64 -10.97
C ALA A 55 -17.18 19.97 -11.04
N TRP A 56 -16.29 20.20 -10.08
CA TRP A 56 -15.43 21.37 -10.09
C TRP A 56 -14.10 21.02 -10.75
N GLN A 57 -13.66 21.85 -11.70
CA GLN A 57 -12.41 21.65 -12.43
C GLN A 57 -11.64 22.96 -12.55
N VAL A 58 -10.32 22.87 -12.38
CA VAL A 58 -9.36 23.95 -12.65
C VAL A 58 -8.21 23.33 -13.42
N ALA A 59 -7.83 23.95 -14.52
CA ALA A 59 -6.69 23.52 -15.32
C ALA A 59 -5.81 24.74 -15.61
N LEU A 60 -4.52 24.61 -15.27
CA LEU A 60 -3.48 25.59 -15.54
C LEU A 60 -2.36 24.91 -16.30
N PRO A 61 -1.99 25.37 -17.50
CA PRO A 61 -0.87 24.80 -18.24
C PRO A 61 0.43 25.02 -17.45
N TRP A 62 1.20 23.93 -17.23
CA TRP A 62 2.46 24.01 -16.50
C TRP A 62 3.64 23.75 -17.45
N VAL A 63 3.69 22.59 -18.11
CA VAL A 63 4.71 22.26 -19.11
C VAL A 63 4.00 21.76 -20.37
N PRO A 64 3.52 22.66 -21.25
CA PRO A 64 2.71 22.29 -22.42
C PRO A 64 3.42 21.34 -23.40
N SER A 65 4.75 21.46 -23.53
CA SER A 65 5.57 20.60 -24.40
C SER A 65 5.54 19.12 -23.99
N LEU A 66 5.24 18.82 -22.71
CA LEU A 66 5.09 17.46 -22.19
C LEU A 66 3.62 17.05 -21.98
N GLY A 67 2.67 17.93 -22.32
CA GLY A 67 1.25 17.70 -22.02
C GLY A 67 0.93 17.73 -20.51
N LEU A 68 1.79 18.35 -19.70
CA LEU A 68 1.62 18.46 -18.25
C LEU A 68 0.87 19.73 -17.90
N SER A 69 -0.31 19.57 -17.29
CA SER A 69 -1.12 20.66 -16.74
C SER A 69 -1.36 20.45 -15.25
N LEU A 70 -1.48 21.52 -14.48
CA LEU A 70 -2.01 21.52 -13.13
C LEU A 70 -3.54 21.46 -13.21
N SER A 71 -4.06 20.30 -13.61
CA SER A 71 -5.47 20.04 -13.78
C SER A 71 -6.00 19.28 -12.58
N LEU A 72 -6.91 19.91 -11.82
CA LEU A 72 -7.56 19.34 -10.65
C LEU A 72 -9.07 19.26 -10.87
N ARG A 73 -9.66 18.15 -10.46
CA ARG A 73 -11.09 17.88 -10.57
C ARG A 73 -11.63 17.32 -9.26
N LEU A 74 -12.74 17.90 -8.78
CA LEU A 74 -13.50 17.40 -7.64
C LEU A 74 -14.88 16.98 -8.14
N ASP A 75 -15.11 15.69 -8.20
CA ASP A 75 -16.41 15.05 -8.46
C ASP A 75 -16.77 14.12 -7.28
N GLY A 76 -17.85 13.34 -7.39
CA GLY A 76 -18.32 12.47 -6.31
C GLY A 76 -17.27 11.46 -5.82
N LEU A 77 -16.48 10.86 -6.73
CA LEU A 77 -15.44 9.90 -6.35
C LEU A 77 -14.26 10.61 -5.66
N GLY A 78 -13.80 11.73 -6.23
CA GLY A 78 -12.75 12.56 -5.63
C GLY A 78 -13.15 13.08 -4.26
N LEU A 79 -14.42 13.49 -4.09
CA LEU A 79 -14.95 14.00 -2.82
C LEU A 79 -14.93 12.93 -1.73
N VAL A 80 -15.43 11.71 -2.00
CA VAL A 80 -15.41 10.60 -1.02
C VAL A 80 -13.98 10.31 -0.56
N MET A 81 -13.05 10.20 -1.50
CA MET A 81 -11.65 9.92 -1.16
C MET A 81 -11.02 11.08 -0.39
N ALA A 82 -11.22 12.33 -0.80
CA ALA A 82 -10.64 13.50 -0.15
C ALA A 82 -11.17 13.70 1.28
N LEU A 83 -12.47 13.41 1.53
CA LEU A 83 -13.05 13.41 2.89
C LEU A 83 -12.40 12.35 3.79
N LEU A 84 -12.19 11.14 3.28
CA LEU A 84 -11.53 10.08 4.05
C LEU A 84 -10.06 10.43 4.34
N ILE A 85 -9.34 10.97 3.37
CA ILE A 85 -7.93 11.36 3.49
C ILE A 85 -7.77 12.47 4.54
N SER A 86 -8.55 13.55 4.44
CA SER A 86 -8.42 14.70 5.33
C SER A 86 -8.99 14.42 6.72
N GLY A 87 -10.17 13.80 6.81
CA GLY A 87 -10.82 13.52 8.09
C GLY A 87 -10.04 12.54 8.96
N ILE A 88 -9.64 11.38 8.39
CA ILE A 88 -8.82 10.40 9.12
C ILE A 88 -7.40 10.95 9.34
N GLY A 89 -6.86 11.74 8.40
CA GLY A 89 -5.57 12.41 8.55
C GLY A 89 -5.50 13.35 9.77
N ALA A 90 -6.56 14.10 10.02
CA ALA A 90 -6.66 14.93 11.22
C ALA A 90 -6.61 14.12 12.52
N LEU A 91 -7.37 13.03 12.56
CA LEU A 91 -7.41 12.12 13.72
C LEU A 91 -6.04 11.44 13.94
N VAL A 92 -5.35 11.06 12.87
CA VAL A 92 -4.01 10.46 12.94
C VAL A 92 -2.96 11.44 13.44
N ILE A 93 -3.04 12.73 13.10
CA ILE A 93 -2.13 13.76 13.63
C ILE A 93 -2.35 13.92 15.15
N ILE A 94 -3.60 13.98 15.61
CA ILE A 94 -3.95 14.07 17.04
C ILE A 94 -3.45 12.83 17.78
N TYR A 95 -3.79 11.65 17.28
CA TYR A 95 -3.40 10.35 17.85
C TYR A 95 -1.88 10.20 17.89
N GLY A 96 -1.20 10.49 16.78
CA GLY A 96 0.24 10.32 16.64
C GLY A 96 1.03 11.20 17.60
N GLY A 97 0.53 12.40 17.92
CA GLY A 97 1.12 13.28 18.92
C GLY A 97 1.16 12.69 20.33
N ALA A 98 0.11 11.95 20.71
CA ALA A 98 0.04 11.25 21.99
C ALA A 98 0.81 9.92 21.95
N TYR A 99 0.68 9.15 20.87
CA TYR A 99 1.34 7.85 20.70
C TYR A 99 2.87 7.95 20.67
N LEU A 100 3.42 9.00 20.03
CA LEU A 100 4.84 9.28 19.91
C LEU A 100 5.30 10.35 20.90
N HIS A 101 4.56 10.59 21.99
CA HIS A 101 4.95 11.57 22.99
C HIS A 101 6.36 11.28 23.53
N GLY A 102 7.21 12.32 23.57
CA GLY A 102 8.62 12.17 23.98
C GLY A 102 9.55 11.57 22.92
N HIS A 103 9.04 11.13 21.77
CA HIS A 103 9.90 10.58 20.72
C HIS A 103 10.72 11.70 20.02
N PRO A 104 12.07 11.54 19.86
CA PRO A 104 12.94 12.61 19.35
C PRO A 104 12.60 13.04 17.91
N PHE A 105 11.93 12.20 17.13
CA PHE A 105 11.58 12.46 15.74
C PHE A 105 10.09 12.78 15.52
N LEU A 106 9.35 13.22 16.56
CA LEU A 106 7.93 13.54 16.42
C LEU A 106 7.67 14.64 15.36
N GLY A 107 8.54 15.67 15.28
CA GLY A 107 8.44 16.68 14.23
C GLY A 107 8.58 16.11 12.81
N ARG A 108 9.47 15.10 12.61
CA ARG A 108 9.60 14.37 11.34
C ARG A 108 8.34 13.56 11.02
N PHE A 109 7.72 12.96 12.03
CA PHE A 109 6.44 12.26 11.86
C PHE A 109 5.36 13.18 11.30
N TYR A 110 5.16 14.38 11.89
CA TYR A 110 4.19 15.35 11.40
C TYR A 110 4.47 15.80 9.97
N SER A 111 5.74 16.09 9.67
CA SER A 111 6.18 16.46 8.32
C SER A 111 5.80 15.39 7.29
N LEU A 112 6.14 14.15 7.56
CA LEU A 112 5.90 13.03 6.63
C LEU A 112 4.41 12.70 6.49
N VAL A 113 3.62 12.76 7.57
CA VAL A 113 2.18 12.52 7.52
C VAL A 113 1.46 13.60 6.71
N ILE A 114 1.82 14.88 6.90
CA ILE A 114 1.24 16.00 6.14
C ILE A 114 1.66 15.91 4.66
N LEU A 115 2.92 15.59 4.36
CA LEU A 115 3.40 15.40 2.99
C LEU A 115 2.65 14.26 2.31
N PHE A 116 2.52 13.12 2.99
CA PHE A 116 1.80 11.97 2.49
C PHE A 116 0.31 12.27 2.26
N MET A 117 -0.35 12.97 3.19
CA MET A 117 -1.74 13.42 3.05
C MET A 117 -1.90 14.32 1.82
N THR A 118 -1.01 15.28 1.67
CA THR A 118 -1.02 16.22 0.54
C THR A 118 -0.81 15.49 -0.79
N ALA A 119 0.12 14.53 -0.84
CA ALA A 119 0.33 13.69 -2.00
C ALA A 119 -0.91 12.86 -2.34
N MET A 120 -1.59 12.28 -1.34
CA MET A 120 -2.83 11.53 -1.56
C MET A 120 -3.98 12.41 -2.05
N LEU A 121 -4.11 13.63 -1.53
CA LEU A 121 -5.07 14.61 -2.07
C LEU A 121 -4.74 14.95 -3.52
N GLY A 122 -3.46 15.13 -3.84
CA GLY A 122 -3.01 15.32 -5.22
C GLY A 122 -3.41 14.16 -6.13
N VAL A 123 -3.22 12.90 -5.69
CA VAL A 123 -3.64 11.72 -6.47
C VAL A 123 -5.14 11.74 -6.77
N VAL A 124 -6.00 11.99 -5.77
CA VAL A 124 -7.46 11.86 -5.92
C VAL A 124 -8.13 13.08 -6.56
N LEU A 125 -7.41 14.18 -6.67
CA LEU A 125 -7.91 15.42 -7.28
C LEU A 125 -7.31 15.66 -8.68
N SER A 126 -6.22 15.01 -9.08
CA SER A 126 -5.61 15.21 -10.40
C SER A 126 -6.52 14.71 -11.51
N ASP A 127 -6.76 15.57 -12.53
CA ASP A 127 -7.38 15.20 -13.80
C ASP A 127 -6.34 14.95 -14.91
N ASN A 128 -5.10 15.42 -14.73
CA ASN A 128 -3.99 15.10 -15.62
C ASN A 128 -3.22 13.87 -15.11
N ALA A 129 -3.03 12.87 -15.97
CA ALA A 129 -2.41 11.59 -15.63
C ALA A 129 -0.92 11.71 -15.24
N LEU A 130 -0.18 12.65 -15.83
CA LEU A 130 1.20 12.91 -15.43
C LEU A 130 1.26 13.58 -14.05
N LEU A 131 0.35 14.50 -13.76
CA LEU A 131 0.23 15.11 -12.45
C LEU A 131 -0.16 14.06 -11.39
N LEU A 132 -1.12 13.18 -11.73
CA LEU A 132 -1.48 12.03 -10.89
C LEU A 132 -0.26 11.16 -10.61
N PHE A 133 0.56 10.85 -11.61
CA PHE A 133 1.77 10.06 -11.47
C PHE A 133 2.80 10.74 -10.54
N VAL A 134 3.01 12.05 -10.65
CA VAL A 134 3.91 12.79 -9.75
C VAL A 134 3.45 12.63 -8.29
N PHE A 135 2.18 12.84 -8.00
CA PHE A 135 1.65 12.64 -6.65
C PHE A 135 1.64 11.17 -6.23
N TRP A 136 1.42 10.24 -7.16
CA TRP A 136 1.50 8.80 -6.89
C TRP A 136 2.89 8.39 -6.41
N GLU A 137 3.94 8.86 -7.07
CA GLU A 137 5.32 8.59 -6.63
C GLU A 137 5.68 9.34 -5.36
N LEU A 138 5.15 10.55 -5.16
CA LEU A 138 5.32 11.27 -3.89
C LEU A 138 4.68 10.50 -2.72
N THR A 139 3.56 9.78 -2.95
CA THR A 139 3.02 8.85 -1.93
C THR A 139 3.93 7.66 -1.70
N SER A 140 4.61 7.11 -2.73
CA SER A 140 5.56 6.00 -2.59
C SER A 140 6.77 6.42 -1.75
N ILE A 141 7.33 7.59 -2.04
CA ILE A 141 8.50 8.14 -1.33
C ILE A 141 8.15 8.50 0.12
N SER A 142 7.06 9.21 0.35
CA SER A 142 6.65 9.59 1.71
C SER A 142 6.27 8.38 2.57
N SER A 143 5.62 7.37 1.99
CA SER A 143 5.33 6.11 2.68
C SER A 143 6.59 5.29 2.98
N PHE A 144 7.59 5.29 2.10
CA PHE A 144 8.89 4.68 2.38
C PHE A 144 9.51 5.24 3.66
N PHE A 145 9.53 6.56 3.83
CA PHE A 145 10.04 7.19 5.05
C PHE A 145 9.14 6.93 6.28
N LEU A 146 7.83 6.81 6.08
CA LEU A 146 6.89 6.50 7.16
C LEU A 146 7.00 5.03 7.61
N ILE A 147 7.14 4.07 6.69
CA ILE A 147 7.35 2.65 7.01
C ILE A 147 8.72 2.45 7.67
N GLY A 148 9.75 3.10 7.14
CA GLY A 148 11.09 3.10 7.69
C GLY A 148 11.32 4.11 8.82
N PHE A 149 10.28 4.60 9.50
CA PHE A 149 10.38 5.63 10.53
C PHE A 149 11.36 5.23 11.65
N GLU A 150 11.27 4.00 12.13
CA GLU A 150 12.19 3.35 13.07
C GLU A 150 13.44 2.82 12.34
N HIS A 151 14.15 3.69 11.63
CA HIS A 151 15.24 3.34 10.69
C HIS A 151 16.41 2.59 11.34
N HIS A 152 16.56 2.60 12.66
CA HIS A 152 17.53 1.80 13.39
C HIS A 152 17.19 0.30 13.35
N LYS A 153 15.91 -0.08 13.20
CA LYS A 153 15.46 -1.47 13.07
C LYS A 153 15.69 -1.99 11.65
N ALA A 154 16.42 -3.10 11.51
CA ALA A 154 16.70 -3.72 10.21
C ALA A 154 15.41 -4.12 9.47
N ASN A 155 14.42 -4.68 10.20
CA ASN A 155 13.14 -5.10 9.64
C ASN A 155 12.35 -3.91 9.07
N ALA A 156 12.35 -2.75 9.76
CA ALA A 156 11.66 -1.56 9.28
C ALA A 156 12.30 -1.03 7.97
N ARG A 157 13.64 -1.03 7.88
CA ARG A 157 14.34 -0.67 6.63
C ARG A 157 14.00 -1.64 5.49
N ALA A 158 14.06 -2.96 5.76
CA ALA A 158 13.75 -3.98 4.75
C ALA A 158 12.30 -3.88 4.25
N ALA A 159 11.34 -3.67 5.16
CA ALA A 159 9.93 -3.48 4.82
C ALA A 159 9.69 -2.20 4.00
N ALA A 160 10.36 -1.11 4.34
CA ALA A 160 10.29 0.15 3.59
C ALA A 160 10.82 -0.02 2.16
N TRP A 161 11.99 -0.63 1.97
CA TRP A 161 12.54 -0.93 0.66
C TRP A 161 11.63 -1.86 -0.16
N GLN A 162 11.09 -2.90 0.46
CA GLN A 162 10.16 -3.81 -0.20
C GLN A 162 8.91 -3.06 -0.70
N ALA A 163 8.29 -2.24 0.14
CA ALA A 163 7.13 -1.45 -0.23
C ALA A 163 7.45 -0.48 -1.39
N LEU A 164 8.59 0.23 -1.31
CA LEU A 164 9.02 1.17 -2.36
C LEU A 164 9.26 0.47 -3.69
N LEU A 165 10.04 -0.63 -3.70
CA LEU A 165 10.38 -1.34 -4.94
C LEU A 165 9.14 -1.94 -5.61
N VAL A 166 8.23 -2.56 -4.83
CA VAL A 166 7.01 -3.13 -5.38
C VAL A 166 6.08 -2.05 -5.91
N THR A 167 5.83 -0.99 -5.14
CA THR A 167 4.87 0.05 -5.56
C THR A 167 5.45 0.98 -6.63
N GLY A 168 6.75 1.27 -6.61
CA GLY A 168 7.41 2.11 -7.61
C GLY A 168 7.55 1.40 -8.96
N SER A 169 7.91 0.09 -8.98
CA SER A 169 7.92 -0.65 -10.25
C SER A 169 6.53 -0.69 -10.91
N GLY A 170 5.48 -0.87 -10.10
CA GLY A 170 4.10 -0.77 -10.59
C GLY A 170 3.75 0.64 -11.08
N GLY A 171 4.23 1.69 -10.40
CA GLY A 171 4.05 3.08 -10.81
C GLY A 171 4.68 3.38 -12.18
N LEU A 172 5.87 2.86 -12.44
CA LEU A 172 6.53 3.00 -13.75
C LEU A 172 5.76 2.26 -14.86
N ALA A 173 5.23 1.06 -14.58
CA ALA A 173 4.35 0.37 -15.52
C ALA A 173 3.08 1.18 -15.81
N MET A 174 2.45 1.77 -14.77
CA MET A 174 1.30 2.66 -14.92
C MET A 174 1.61 3.88 -15.80
N LEU A 175 2.77 4.51 -15.62
CA LEU A 175 3.20 5.63 -16.47
C LEU A 175 3.30 5.23 -17.94
N ALA A 176 3.85 4.04 -18.22
CA ALA A 176 3.88 3.51 -19.58
C ALA A 176 2.46 3.30 -20.14
N GLY A 177 1.53 2.79 -19.32
CA GLY A 177 0.12 2.68 -19.70
C GLY A 177 -0.55 4.03 -19.98
N PHE A 178 -0.29 5.05 -19.17
CA PHE A 178 -0.76 6.43 -19.40
C PHE A 178 -0.20 7.01 -20.69
N SER A 179 1.08 6.74 -20.98
CA SER A 179 1.71 7.16 -22.24
C SER A 179 1.09 6.50 -23.47
N LEU A 180 0.65 5.23 -23.36
CA LEU A 180 -0.10 4.57 -24.43
C LEU A 180 -1.48 5.21 -24.64
N LEU A 181 -2.21 5.54 -23.57
CA LEU A 181 -3.49 6.24 -23.66
C LEU A 181 -3.31 7.64 -24.27
N ALA A 182 -2.28 8.37 -23.88
CA ALA A 182 -1.98 9.67 -24.46
C ALA A 182 -1.59 9.57 -25.95
N LYS A 183 -0.93 8.48 -26.36
CA LYS A 183 -0.66 8.21 -27.77
C LYS A 183 -1.95 7.97 -28.58
N ILE A 184 -2.93 7.30 -27.98
CA ILE A 184 -4.23 7.01 -28.64
C ILE A 184 -5.06 8.30 -28.78
N THR A 185 -5.10 9.13 -27.73
CA THR A 185 -6.03 10.25 -27.61
C THR A 185 -5.40 11.63 -27.79
N ALA A 186 -4.07 11.70 -27.96
CA ALA A 186 -3.27 12.93 -27.98
C ALA A 186 -3.41 13.82 -26.73
N SER A 187 -3.82 13.25 -25.58
CA SER A 187 -4.04 13.98 -24.33
C SER A 187 -3.69 13.15 -23.11
N PHE A 188 -3.18 13.81 -22.05
CA PHE A 188 -2.99 13.22 -20.71
C PHE A 188 -4.14 13.55 -19.75
N GLU A 189 -5.19 14.25 -20.17
CA GLU A 189 -6.34 14.57 -19.33
C GLU A 189 -7.27 13.37 -19.20
N ILE A 190 -7.56 12.95 -17.96
CA ILE A 190 -8.37 11.77 -17.65
C ILE A 190 -9.83 12.01 -18.09
N SER A 191 -10.34 13.23 -17.91
CA SER A 191 -11.66 13.61 -18.40
C SER A 191 -11.78 13.50 -19.93
N HIS A 192 -10.70 13.78 -20.67
CA HIS A 192 -10.65 13.57 -22.11
C HIS A 192 -10.70 12.09 -22.47
N TRP A 193 -9.99 11.22 -21.74
CA TRP A 193 -10.04 9.77 -21.95
C TRP A 193 -11.44 9.20 -21.71
N ILE A 194 -12.14 9.69 -20.69
CA ILE A 194 -13.52 9.28 -20.40
C ILE A 194 -14.44 9.65 -21.57
N GLY A 195 -14.28 10.86 -22.14
CA GLY A 195 -15.05 11.31 -23.30
C GLY A 195 -14.77 10.55 -24.60
N HIS A 196 -13.59 9.94 -24.73
CA HIS A 196 -13.13 9.17 -25.90
C HIS A 196 -13.00 7.67 -25.61
N SER A 197 -13.77 7.15 -24.66
CA SER A 197 -13.69 5.75 -24.25
C SER A 197 -13.95 4.77 -25.40
N ALA A 198 -14.86 5.09 -26.32
CA ALA A 198 -15.16 4.25 -27.49
C ALA A 198 -13.93 4.13 -28.43
N ASP A 199 -13.23 5.21 -28.69
CA ASP A 199 -12.03 5.23 -29.53
C ASP A 199 -10.89 4.43 -28.89
N ILE A 200 -10.73 4.58 -27.55
CA ILE A 200 -9.76 3.82 -26.78
C ILE A 200 -10.06 2.32 -26.87
N LEU A 201 -11.32 1.92 -26.62
CA LEU A 201 -11.73 0.51 -26.62
C LEU A 201 -11.54 -0.16 -27.99
N ALA A 202 -11.70 0.59 -29.08
CA ALA A 202 -11.49 0.11 -30.45
C ALA A 202 -10.00 -0.01 -30.83
N HIS A 203 -9.09 0.62 -30.07
CA HIS A 203 -7.67 0.69 -30.45
C HIS A 203 -6.89 -0.57 -30.00
N PRO A 204 -6.00 -1.14 -30.87
CA PRO A 204 -5.25 -2.37 -30.56
C PRO A 204 -4.35 -2.28 -29.31
N LEU A 205 -3.92 -1.09 -28.91
CA LEU A 205 -3.09 -0.87 -27.72
C LEU A 205 -3.90 -0.78 -26.41
N ALA A 206 -5.23 -0.74 -26.44
CA ALA A 206 -6.07 -0.62 -25.24
C ALA A 206 -5.84 -1.75 -24.22
N PRO A 207 -5.74 -3.04 -24.61
CA PRO A 207 -5.43 -4.11 -23.66
C PRO A 207 -4.06 -3.95 -22.99
N ALA A 208 -3.05 -3.51 -23.74
CA ALA A 208 -1.70 -3.28 -23.20
C ALA A 208 -1.70 -2.10 -22.21
N ALA A 209 -2.35 -0.98 -22.56
CA ALA A 209 -2.50 0.16 -21.67
C ALA A 209 -3.23 -0.22 -20.38
N PHE A 210 -4.33 -0.97 -20.50
CA PHE A 210 -5.07 -1.48 -19.36
C PHE A 210 -4.22 -2.34 -18.43
N LEU A 211 -3.48 -3.34 -18.95
CA LEU A 211 -2.66 -4.25 -18.13
C LEU A 211 -1.51 -3.52 -17.44
N LEU A 212 -0.89 -2.55 -18.10
CA LEU A 212 0.17 -1.72 -17.52
C LEU A 212 -0.35 -0.82 -16.39
N ILE A 213 -1.52 -0.21 -16.57
CA ILE A 213 -2.18 0.59 -15.51
C ILE A 213 -2.64 -0.30 -14.36
N LEU A 214 -3.17 -1.48 -14.68
CA LEU A 214 -3.57 -2.47 -13.68
C LEU A 214 -2.38 -2.93 -12.83
N ALA A 215 -1.19 -3.10 -13.42
CA ALA A 215 0.02 -3.43 -12.65
C ALA A 215 0.32 -2.37 -11.60
N GLY A 216 0.21 -1.08 -11.94
CA GLY A 216 0.33 0.02 -10.98
C GLY A 216 -0.72 -0.02 -9.88
N ALA A 217 -1.98 -0.20 -10.24
CA ALA A 217 -3.09 -0.28 -9.29
C ALA A 217 -2.94 -1.50 -8.36
N ALA A 218 -2.60 -2.67 -8.91
CA ALA A 218 -2.47 -3.93 -8.18
C ALA A 218 -1.32 -3.90 -7.15
N THR A 219 -0.16 -3.37 -7.53
CA THR A 219 0.99 -3.22 -6.62
C THR A 219 0.67 -2.28 -5.46
N LYS A 220 0.06 -1.12 -5.73
CA LYS A 220 -0.28 -0.12 -4.72
C LYS A 220 -1.39 -0.59 -3.78
N SER A 221 -2.40 -1.30 -4.31
CA SER A 221 -3.54 -1.83 -3.54
C SER A 221 -3.32 -3.27 -3.07
N ALA A 222 -2.08 -3.73 -3.02
CA ALA A 222 -1.71 -5.02 -2.47
C ALA A 222 -2.58 -6.19 -2.97
N GLN A 223 -2.87 -6.21 -4.30
CA GLN A 223 -3.59 -7.31 -4.91
C GLN A 223 -2.66 -8.50 -5.15
N PHE A 224 -3.18 -9.72 -5.16
CA PHE A 224 -2.42 -10.89 -5.55
C PHE A 224 -1.86 -10.72 -6.97
N PRO A 225 -0.58 -11.03 -7.22
CA PRO A 225 0.41 -11.64 -6.32
C PRO A 225 1.23 -10.63 -5.47
N PHE A 226 0.95 -9.33 -5.52
CA PHE A 226 1.78 -8.27 -4.92
C PHE A 226 1.41 -7.93 -3.46
N HIS A 227 0.53 -8.71 -2.79
CA HIS A 227 -0.01 -8.38 -1.45
C HIS A 227 1.02 -8.44 -0.31
N PHE A 228 2.14 -9.13 -0.48
CA PHE A 228 3.08 -9.49 0.59
C PHE A 228 3.80 -8.31 1.25
N TRP A 229 3.93 -7.16 0.58
CA TRP A 229 4.58 -5.99 1.16
C TRP A 229 3.74 -5.35 2.27
N LEU A 230 2.40 -5.44 2.18
CA LEU A 230 1.50 -4.77 3.11
C LEU A 230 1.61 -5.31 4.55
N PRO A 231 1.58 -6.63 4.82
CA PRO A 231 1.81 -7.15 6.17
C PRO A 231 3.21 -6.86 6.73
N ASN A 232 4.22 -6.77 5.87
CA ASN A 232 5.58 -6.41 6.28
C ASN A 232 5.69 -4.92 6.62
N ALA A 233 4.90 -4.05 5.98
CA ALA A 233 4.81 -2.63 6.30
C ALA A 233 4.28 -2.33 7.72
N MET A 234 3.78 -3.35 8.46
CA MET A 234 3.34 -3.23 9.86
C MET A 234 4.49 -2.94 10.84
N GLU A 235 5.73 -2.92 10.40
CA GLU A 235 6.88 -2.42 11.18
C GLU A 235 6.79 -0.89 11.43
N ALA A 236 5.99 -0.16 10.65
CA ALA A 236 5.69 1.26 10.86
C ALA A 236 5.03 1.52 12.24
N PRO A 237 5.19 2.71 12.84
CA PRO A 237 4.38 3.12 14.01
C PRO A 237 2.89 2.98 13.75
N THR A 238 2.11 2.63 14.77
CA THR A 238 0.68 2.32 14.59
C THR A 238 -0.15 3.44 13.97
N PRO A 239 0.03 4.74 14.29
CA PRO A 239 -0.70 5.81 13.60
C PRO A 239 -0.40 5.87 12.08
N VAL A 240 0.83 5.53 11.67
CA VAL A 240 1.19 5.39 10.25
C VAL A 240 0.41 4.23 9.62
N SER A 241 0.43 3.04 10.26
CA SER A 241 -0.30 1.88 9.76
C SER A 241 -1.80 2.16 9.64
N ALA A 242 -2.39 2.85 10.62
CA ALA A 242 -3.79 3.26 10.59
C ALA A 242 -4.10 4.14 9.38
N TYR A 243 -3.26 5.13 9.09
CA TYR A 243 -3.48 6.06 7.99
C TYR A 243 -3.28 5.43 6.61
N LEU A 244 -2.13 4.77 6.40
CA LEU A 244 -1.77 4.20 5.11
C LEU A 244 -2.72 3.08 4.67
N HIS A 245 -3.19 2.26 5.62
CA HIS A 245 -3.87 1.01 5.30
C HIS A 245 -5.39 1.03 5.51
N SER A 246 -5.95 2.06 6.19
CA SER A 246 -7.41 2.18 6.31
C SER A 246 -8.02 3.16 5.29
N ALA A 247 -7.39 4.32 5.06
CA ALA A 247 -8.03 5.42 4.36
C ALA A 247 -7.34 5.85 3.05
N THR A 248 -6.04 5.57 2.90
CA THR A 248 -5.22 6.30 1.93
C THR A 248 -4.47 5.39 0.95
N MET A 249 -3.18 5.12 1.18
CA MET A 249 -2.24 4.53 0.22
C MET A 249 -2.79 3.32 -0.52
N VAL A 250 -3.29 2.34 0.22
CA VAL A 250 -3.76 1.07 -0.37
C VAL A 250 -5.07 1.20 -1.14
N LYS A 251 -5.77 2.33 -1.00
CA LYS A 251 -6.97 2.64 -1.78
C LYS A 251 -6.68 3.42 -3.05
N ALA A 252 -5.44 3.92 -3.24
CA ALA A 252 -5.07 4.67 -4.43
C ALA A 252 -5.24 3.84 -5.72
N GLY A 253 -4.87 2.55 -5.73
CA GLY A 253 -5.09 1.68 -6.89
C GLY A 253 -6.57 1.37 -7.13
N ILE A 254 -7.37 1.21 -6.07
CA ILE A 254 -8.84 1.05 -6.19
C ILE A 254 -9.45 2.33 -6.74
N TYR A 255 -9.04 3.49 -6.24
CA TYR A 255 -9.43 4.79 -6.79
C TYR A 255 -9.09 4.90 -8.28
N LEU A 256 -7.88 4.51 -8.69
CA LEU A 256 -7.46 4.55 -10.08
C LEU A 256 -8.31 3.63 -10.97
N LEU A 257 -8.58 2.39 -10.53
CA LEU A 257 -9.48 1.48 -11.25
C LEU A 257 -10.90 2.03 -11.34
N ALA A 258 -11.42 2.60 -10.25
CA ALA A 258 -12.72 3.25 -10.22
C ALA A 258 -12.75 4.49 -11.15
N ARG A 259 -11.70 5.31 -11.16
CA ARG A 259 -11.57 6.50 -12.01
C ARG A 259 -11.54 6.14 -13.50
N LEU A 260 -10.89 5.03 -13.84
CA LEU A 260 -10.77 4.54 -15.22
C LEU A 260 -11.83 3.48 -15.58
N PHE A 261 -12.78 3.22 -14.69
CA PHE A 261 -13.91 2.33 -14.97
C PHE A 261 -14.67 2.72 -16.26
N PRO A 262 -15.02 4.00 -16.50
CA PRO A 262 -15.69 4.40 -17.73
C PRO A 262 -14.88 4.15 -19.00
N VAL A 263 -13.54 4.13 -18.88
CA VAL A 263 -12.63 3.95 -20.02
C VAL A 263 -12.48 2.48 -20.38
N PHE A 264 -12.37 1.59 -19.38
CA PHE A 264 -11.93 0.20 -19.60
C PHE A 264 -13.00 -0.87 -19.31
N SER A 265 -14.12 -0.54 -18.67
CA SER A 265 -15.13 -1.54 -18.31
C SER A 265 -15.75 -2.25 -19.53
N GLY A 266 -15.69 -1.67 -20.71
CA GLY A 266 -16.10 -2.29 -21.98
C GLY A 266 -15.10 -3.29 -22.57
N LEU A 267 -13.86 -3.39 -22.06
CA LEU A 267 -12.90 -4.41 -22.50
C LEU A 267 -13.32 -5.79 -22.00
N ALA A 268 -13.26 -6.82 -22.85
CA ALA A 268 -13.51 -8.22 -22.46
C ALA A 268 -12.55 -8.70 -21.35
N LEU A 269 -11.34 -8.14 -21.27
CA LEU A 269 -10.36 -8.42 -20.22
C LEU A 269 -10.75 -7.87 -18.85
N TRP A 270 -11.56 -6.81 -18.78
CA TRP A 270 -11.93 -6.17 -17.52
C TRP A 270 -12.60 -7.14 -16.54
N PRO A 271 -13.76 -7.74 -16.85
CA PRO A 271 -14.43 -8.63 -15.92
C PRO A 271 -13.58 -9.86 -15.60
N MET A 272 -12.85 -10.41 -16.57
CA MET A 272 -12.05 -11.60 -16.37
C MET A 272 -10.87 -11.36 -15.41
N VAL A 273 -10.08 -10.32 -15.65
CA VAL A 273 -8.84 -10.09 -14.90
C VAL A 273 -9.12 -9.43 -13.56
N ILE A 274 -9.96 -8.39 -13.52
CA ILE A 274 -10.25 -7.64 -12.29
C ILE A 274 -11.04 -8.51 -11.30
N THR A 275 -12.08 -9.23 -11.77
CA THR A 275 -12.88 -10.11 -10.90
C THR A 275 -12.06 -11.24 -10.33
N SER A 276 -11.27 -11.95 -11.14
CA SER A 276 -10.45 -13.07 -10.66
C SER A 276 -9.34 -12.61 -9.72
N MET A 277 -8.63 -11.55 -10.04
CA MET A 277 -7.59 -10.98 -9.17
C MET A 277 -8.18 -10.51 -7.84
N GLY A 278 -9.31 -9.79 -7.86
CA GLY A 278 -10.01 -9.35 -6.66
C GLY A 278 -10.49 -10.52 -5.80
N LEU A 279 -11.07 -11.55 -6.41
CA LEU A 279 -11.58 -12.73 -5.72
C LEU A 279 -10.46 -13.55 -5.05
N ILE A 280 -9.36 -13.79 -5.77
CA ILE A 280 -8.18 -14.48 -5.21
C ILE A 280 -7.62 -13.69 -4.02
N THR A 281 -7.55 -12.35 -4.15
CA THR A 281 -7.06 -11.46 -3.09
C THR A 281 -8.00 -11.46 -1.88
N LEU A 282 -9.32 -11.41 -2.12
CA LEU A 282 -10.35 -11.46 -1.10
C LEU A 282 -10.25 -12.73 -0.24
N VAL A 283 -10.29 -13.89 -0.89
CA VAL A 283 -10.27 -15.19 -0.20
C VAL A 283 -8.89 -15.44 0.41
N GLY A 284 -7.83 -15.23 -0.34
CA GLY A 284 -6.45 -15.43 0.14
C GLY A 284 -6.12 -14.55 1.35
N GLY A 285 -6.53 -13.27 1.31
CA GLY A 285 -6.33 -12.34 2.42
C GLY A 285 -7.06 -12.78 3.70
N ALA A 286 -8.33 -13.21 3.58
CA ALA A 286 -9.11 -13.69 4.72
C ALA A 286 -8.50 -14.96 5.36
N LEU A 287 -8.09 -15.92 4.53
CA LEU A 287 -7.48 -17.16 5.01
C LEU A 287 -6.10 -16.94 5.64
N LEU A 288 -5.27 -16.08 5.04
CA LEU A 288 -3.94 -15.72 5.59
C LEU A 288 -4.05 -14.95 6.91
N ALA A 289 -5.12 -14.18 7.12
CA ALA A 289 -5.39 -13.49 8.39
C ALA A 289 -5.56 -14.48 9.54
N LEU A 290 -6.25 -15.62 9.31
CA LEU A 290 -6.47 -16.65 10.34
C LEU A 290 -5.18 -17.30 10.86
N ALA A 291 -4.07 -17.19 10.13
CA ALA A 291 -2.78 -17.74 10.53
C ALA A 291 -1.93 -16.77 11.39
N GLN A 292 -2.40 -15.55 11.65
CA GLN A 292 -1.63 -14.52 12.34
C GLN A 292 -1.97 -14.46 13.83
N THR A 293 -1.00 -14.01 14.65
CA THR A 293 -1.17 -13.77 16.09
C THR A 293 -0.93 -12.31 16.49
N ASP A 294 -0.18 -11.55 15.68
CA ASP A 294 0.05 -10.11 15.90
C ASP A 294 -1.16 -9.30 15.43
N LEU A 295 -1.70 -8.42 16.28
CA LEU A 295 -2.88 -7.59 16.01
C LEU A 295 -2.74 -6.79 14.70
N LYS A 296 -1.57 -6.18 14.44
CA LYS A 296 -1.37 -5.38 13.24
C LYS A 296 -1.31 -6.25 11.98
N ARG A 297 -0.70 -7.45 12.05
CA ARG A 297 -0.66 -8.39 10.93
C ARG A 297 -2.04 -8.99 10.63
N LEU A 298 -2.82 -9.32 11.66
CA LEU A 298 -4.24 -9.70 11.52
C LEU A 298 -5.01 -8.64 10.73
N LEU A 299 -4.89 -7.39 11.17
CA LEU A 299 -5.54 -6.25 10.51
C LEU A 299 -5.02 -6.02 9.10
N ALA A 300 -3.74 -6.25 8.84
CA ALA A 300 -3.14 -6.11 7.51
C ALA A 300 -3.70 -7.12 6.51
N TYR A 301 -3.76 -8.41 6.86
CA TYR A 301 -4.32 -9.42 5.95
C TYR A 301 -5.83 -9.27 5.75
N THR A 302 -6.57 -8.87 6.78
CA THR A 302 -7.98 -8.51 6.60
C THR A 302 -8.17 -7.22 5.79
N THR A 303 -7.19 -6.34 5.75
CA THR A 303 -7.17 -5.22 4.80
C THR A 303 -6.93 -5.71 3.37
N VAL A 304 -5.98 -6.62 3.13
CA VAL A 304 -5.79 -7.27 1.82
C VAL A 304 -7.11 -7.88 1.31
N SER A 305 -7.81 -8.64 2.17
CA SER A 305 -9.13 -9.21 1.85
C SER A 305 -10.16 -8.15 1.46
N ALA A 306 -10.29 -7.08 2.24
CA ALA A 306 -11.23 -6.01 1.95
C ALA A 306 -10.89 -5.23 0.67
N LEU A 307 -9.58 -5.01 0.38
CA LEU A 307 -9.15 -4.42 -0.89
C LEU A 307 -9.48 -5.34 -2.07
N GLY A 308 -9.28 -6.66 -1.89
CA GLY A 308 -9.70 -7.67 -2.86
C GLY A 308 -11.19 -7.61 -3.15
N SER A 309 -12.05 -7.45 -2.13
CA SER A 309 -13.49 -7.32 -2.34
C SER A 309 -13.87 -6.09 -3.16
N MET A 310 -13.26 -4.94 -2.89
CA MET A 310 -13.53 -3.71 -3.66
C MET A 310 -13.14 -3.88 -5.14
N VAL A 311 -11.98 -4.48 -5.41
CA VAL A 311 -11.55 -4.79 -6.78
C VAL A 311 -12.46 -5.82 -7.43
N PHE A 312 -12.85 -6.88 -6.71
CA PHE A 312 -13.79 -7.89 -7.17
C PHE A 312 -15.12 -7.29 -7.64
N PHE A 313 -15.72 -6.41 -6.83
CA PHE A 313 -16.99 -5.78 -7.17
C PHE A 313 -16.85 -4.76 -8.32
N LEU A 314 -15.74 -4.04 -8.43
CA LEU A 314 -15.46 -3.22 -9.61
C LEU A 314 -15.34 -4.09 -10.89
N GLY A 315 -14.78 -5.29 -10.76
CA GLY A 315 -14.64 -6.25 -11.86
C GLY A 315 -15.97 -6.80 -12.37
N LEU A 316 -16.97 -7.03 -11.50
CA LEU A 316 -18.29 -7.48 -11.89
C LEU A 316 -19.00 -6.48 -12.83
N GLY A 317 -18.67 -5.18 -12.74
CA GLY A 317 -19.09 -4.18 -13.70
C GLY A 317 -20.58 -3.84 -13.72
N THR A 318 -21.38 -4.29 -12.75
CA THR A 318 -22.82 -3.94 -12.63
C THR A 318 -23.00 -2.71 -11.75
N THR A 319 -24.13 -2.01 -11.91
CA THR A 319 -24.47 -0.83 -11.08
C THR A 319 -24.53 -1.18 -9.60
N LEU A 320 -25.07 -2.36 -9.28
CA LEU A 320 -25.13 -2.87 -7.90
C LEU A 320 -23.73 -3.16 -7.37
N ALA A 321 -22.86 -3.77 -8.15
CA ALA A 321 -21.49 -4.08 -7.75
C ALA A 321 -20.65 -2.80 -7.55
N VAL A 322 -20.79 -1.79 -8.40
CA VAL A 322 -20.14 -0.48 -8.23
C VAL A 322 -20.61 0.19 -6.94
N LYS A 323 -21.92 0.21 -6.69
CA LYS A 323 -22.51 0.70 -5.43
C LYS A 323 -21.93 -0.04 -4.22
N THR A 324 -21.82 -1.37 -4.32
CA THR A 324 -21.25 -2.23 -3.28
C THR A 324 -19.79 -1.87 -3.00
N ALA A 325 -18.95 -1.74 -4.03
CA ALA A 325 -17.55 -1.37 -3.87
C ALA A 325 -17.37 -0.04 -3.12
N LEU A 326 -18.20 0.96 -3.44
CA LEU A 326 -18.16 2.28 -2.79
C LEU A 326 -18.61 2.24 -1.32
N VAL A 327 -19.67 1.48 -1.00
CA VAL A 327 -20.12 1.32 0.38
C VAL A 327 -19.10 0.56 1.21
N VAL A 328 -18.51 -0.52 0.67
CA VAL A 328 -17.41 -1.27 1.30
C VAL A 328 -16.20 -0.37 1.54
N LEU A 329 -15.84 0.50 0.59
CA LEU A 329 -14.72 1.44 0.70
C LEU A 329 -14.90 2.39 1.91
N ILE A 330 -16.11 2.96 2.08
CA ILE A 330 -16.42 3.86 3.20
C ILE A 330 -16.45 3.08 4.54
N ALA A 331 -17.18 1.97 4.59
CA ALA A 331 -17.29 1.14 5.78
C ALA A 331 -15.91 0.66 6.26
N HIS A 332 -15.09 0.15 5.33
CA HIS A 332 -13.73 -0.29 5.61
C HIS A 332 -12.85 0.85 6.16
N ALA A 333 -12.95 2.07 5.63
CA ALA A 333 -12.16 3.19 6.14
C ALA A 333 -12.44 3.46 7.61
N LEU A 334 -13.72 3.43 8.01
CA LEU A 334 -14.15 3.72 9.37
C LEU A 334 -13.75 2.61 10.34
N TYR A 335 -14.21 1.36 10.09
CA TYR A 335 -13.92 0.30 11.07
C TYR A 335 -12.44 -0.09 11.10
N LYS A 336 -11.75 -0.06 9.96
CA LYS A 336 -10.34 -0.42 9.91
C LYS A 336 -9.45 0.67 10.51
N GLY A 337 -9.79 1.95 10.28
CA GLY A 337 -9.14 3.08 10.94
C GLY A 337 -9.25 2.97 12.46
N ALA A 338 -10.47 2.71 12.96
CA ALA A 338 -10.71 2.50 14.38
C ALA A 338 -9.89 1.31 14.93
N LEU A 339 -9.93 0.13 14.28
CA LEU A 339 -9.25 -1.08 14.76
C LEU A 339 -7.72 -0.95 14.76
N PHE A 340 -7.10 -0.28 13.78
CA PHE A 340 -5.66 -0.03 13.83
C PHE A 340 -5.30 0.91 14.99
N LEU A 341 -6.07 1.98 15.22
CA LEU A 341 -5.84 2.87 16.35
C LEU A 341 -6.07 2.15 17.69
N VAL A 342 -7.09 1.29 17.80
CA VAL A 342 -7.30 0.40 18.94
C VAL A 342 -6.10 -0.51 19.16
N ALA A 343 -5.54 -1.13 18.11
CA ALA A 343 -4.34 -1.97 18.23
C ALA A 343 -3.15 -1.17 18.78
N GLY A 344 -3.05 0.11 18.47
CA GLY A 344 -2.04 0.98 19.06
C GLY A 344 -2.34 1.37 20.51
N CYS A 345 -3.61 1.58 20.90
CA CYS A 345 -3.98 1.77 22.30
C CYS A 345 -3.62 0.54 23.14
N VAL A 346 -3.92 -0.66 22.61
CA VAL A 346 -3.56 -1.92 23.27
C VAL A 346 -2.05 -2.07 23.40
N ASP A 347 -1.29 -1.83 22.31
CA ASP A 347 0.18 -1.87 22.33
C ASP A 347 0.78 -0.90 23.35
N HIS A 348 0.24 0.32 23.41
CA HIS A 348 0.67 1.35 24.37
C HIS A 348 0.31 1.00 25.81
N GLY A 349 -0.91 0.48 26.04
CA GLY A 349 -1.41 0.21 27.40
C GLY A 349 -0.97 -1.15 27.99
N THR A 350 -0.52 -2.10 27.17
CA THR A 350 -0.15 -3.46 27.60
C THR A 350 1.29 -3.86 27.26
N GLY A 351 1.96 -3.12 26.38
CA GLY A 351 3.31 -3.43 25.88
C GLY A 351 3.37 -4.60 24.90
N THR A 352 2.21 -5.14 24.44
CA THR A 352 2.17 -6.28 23.52
C THR A 352 1.03 -6.21 22.53
N ARG A 353 1.22 -6.85 21.35
CA ARG A 353 0.22 -7.00 20.29
C ARG A 353 -0.14 -8.46 20.03
N ASP A 354 0.44 -9.40 20.77
CA ASP A 354 0.19 -10.82 20.58
C ASP A 354 -1.16 -11.22 21.22
N ILE A 355 -2.12 -11.61 20.37
CA ILE A 355 -3.45 -12.02 20.82
C ILE A 355 -3.43 -13.29 21.70
N THR A 356 -2.33 -14.07 21.67
CA THR A 356 -2.23 -15.31 22.47
C THR A 356 -2.08 -15.02 23.96
N ILE A 357 -1.50 -13.87 24.29
CA ILE A 357 -1.25 -13.43 25.67
C ILE A 357 -2.17 -12.32 26.15
N LEU A 358 -2.87 -11.64 25.21
CA LEU A 358 -3.83 -10.59 25.53
C LEU A 358 -5.13 -11.17 26.05
N GLY A 359 -5.72 -10.53 27.07
CA GLY A 359 -7.04 -10.82 27.61
C GLY A 359 -7.36 -9.99 28.85
N GLY A 360 -8.65 -9.79 29.15
CA GLY A 360 -9.11 -9.16 30.39
C GLY A 360 -8.92 -7.64 30.51
N ALA A 361 -8.44 -6.95 29.46
CA ALA A 361 -8.13 -5.52 29.51
C ALA A 361 -9.37 -4.60 29.55
N GLY A 362 -10.59 -5.12 29.35
CA GLY A 362 -11.80 -4.29 29.13
C GLY A 362 -12.17 -3.37 30.28
N ARG A 363 -11.94 -3.78 31.54
CA ARG A 363 -12.20 -2.94 32.71
C ARG A 363 -11.19 -1.80 32.88
N ALA A 364 -9.94 -2.06 32.51
CA ALA A 364 -8.86 -1.08 32.61
C ALA A 364 -8.82 -0.12 31.42
N MET A 365 -9.41 -0.52 30.27
CA MET A 365 -9.42 0.24 29.02
C MET A 365 -10.85 0.36 28.45
N PRO A 366 -11.80 0.98 29.16
CA PRO A 366 -13.22 0.95 28.81
C PRO A 366 -13.54 1.69 27.49
N PHE A 367 -12.92 2.82 27.22
CA PHE A 367 -13.16 3.57 25.98
C PHE A 367 -12.55 2.87 24.77
N THR A 368 -11.33 2.33 24.92
CA THR A 368 -10.68 1.53 23.88
C THR A 368 -11.46 0.24 23.61
N ALA A 369 -11.99 -0.44 24.65
CA ALA A 369 -12.82 -1.64 24.52
C ALA A 369 -14.13 -1.34 23.77
N THR A 370 -14.79 -0.22 24.09
CA THR A 370 -16.00 0.22 23.39
C THR A 370 -15.73 0.49 21.92
N ALA A 371 -14.66 1.22 21.60
CA ALA A 371 -14.25 1.47 20.22
C ALA A 371 -13.95 0.16 19.47
N ALA A 372 -13.23 -0.78 20.12
CA ALA A 372 -12.91 -2.10 19.58
C ALA A 372 -14.17 -2.92 19.29
N GLY A 373 -15.12 -2.94 20.26
CA GLY A 373 -16.39 -3.65 20.14
C GLY A 373 -17.21 -3.14 18.96
N LEU A 374 -17.46 -1.83 18.88
CA LEU A 374 -18.23 -1.22 17.80
C LEU A 374 -17.55 -1.44 16.43
N ALA A 375 -16.25 -1.21 16.33
CA ALA A 375 -15.51 -1.39 15.07
C ALA A 375 -15.44 -2.86 14.65
N GLY A 376 -15.29 -3.79 15.61
CA GLY A 376 -15.30 -5.24 15.36
C GLY A 376 -16.68 -5.75 14.92
N LEU A 377 -17.75 -5.28 15.55
CA LEU A 377 -19.12 -5.59 15.14
C LEU A 377 -19.41 -5.06 13.73
N SER A 378 -18.87 -3.85 13.39
CA SER A 378 -18.97 -3.33 12.03
C SER A 378 -18.18 -4.19 11.02
N MET A 379 -16.97 -4.61 11.36
CA MET A 379 -16.17 -5.51 10.53
C MET A 379 -16.85 -6.88 10.34
N ALA A 380 -17.53 -7.39 11.37
CA ALA A 380 -18.33 -8.62 11.30
C ALA A 380 -19.63 -8.45 10.50
N GLY A 381 -20.05 -7.22 10.23
CA GLY A 381 -21.29 -6.91 9.53
C GLY A 381 -22.53 -7.16 10.38
N ILE A 382 -22.58 -6.58 11.58
CA ILE A 382 -23.71 -6.67 12.49
C ILE A 382 -24.49 -5.35 12.46
N ALA A 383 -25.82 -5.45 12.31
CA ALA A 383 -26.74 -4.30 12.37
C ALA A 383 -26.67 -3.63 13.76
N PRO A 384 -26.84 -2.31 13.88
CA PRO A 384 -27.12 -1.33 12.82
C PRO A 384 -25.86 -0.62 12.26
N LEU A 385 -24.71 -1.27 12.26
CA LEU A 385 -23.44 -0.69 11.82
C LEU A 385 -23.32 -0.71 10.28
N LEU A 386 -22.54 0.23 9.73
CA LEU A 386 -22.38 0.39 8.27
C LEU A 386 -21.83 -0.88 7.58
N GLY A 387 -21.01 -1.66 8.29
CA GLY A 387 -20.50 -2.94 7.79
C GLY A 387 -21.58 -3.98 7.51
N PHE A 388 -22.74 -3.93 8.19
CA PHE A 388 -23.88 -4.77 7.88
C PHE A 388 -24.44 -4.49 6.50
N ILE A 389 -24.69 -3.21 6.19
CA ILE A 389 -25.21 -2.79 4.88
C ILE A 389 -24.20 -3.17 3.77
N ALA A 390 -22.91 -2.96 4.01
CA ALA A 390 -21.86 -3.37 3.08
C ALA A 390 -21.92 -4.88 2.79
N LYS A 391 -22.06 -5.72 3.83
CA LYS A 391 -22.13 -7.18 3.69
C LYS A 391 -23.39 -7.65 2.98
N GLU A 392 -24.55 -7.07 3.27
CA GLU A 392 -25.81 -7.38 2.57
C GLU A 392 -25.69 -7.09 1.07
N LEU A 393 -25.17 -5.90 0.69
CA LEU A 393 -24.93 -5.53 -0.69
C LEU A 393 -23.92 -6.45 -1.38
N MET A 394 -22.88 -6.94 -0.66
CA MET A 394 -21.93 -7.89 -1.20
C MET A 394 -22.61 -9.21 -1.59
N TYR A 395 -23.51 -9.73 -0.76
CA TYR A 395 -24.27 -10.94 -1.08
C TYR A 395 -25.28 -10.70 -2.19
N GLU A 396 -26.01 -9.57 -2.16
CA GLU A 396 -26.94 -9.20 -3.23
C GLU A 396 -26.21 -9.18 -4.59
N ALA A 397 -25.07 -8.49 -4.70
CA ALA A 397 -24.31 -8.38 -5.94
C ALA A 397 -23.74 -9.72 -6.44
N THR A 398 -23.40 -10.66 -5.54
CA THR A 398 -22.93 -12.00 -5.96
C THR A 398 -24.05 -12.95 -6.35
N LEU A 399 -25.23 -12.81 -5.75
CA LEU A 399 -26.42 -13.60 -6.13
C LEU A 399 -26.95 -13.20 -7.51
N GLU A 400 -26.77 -11.94 -7.93
CA GLU A 400 -27.14 -11.45 -9.26
C GLU A 400 -26.06 -11.67 -10.33
N ALA A 401 -24.89 -12.18 -9.94
CA ALA A 401 -23.77 -12.39 -10.87
C ALA A 401 -23.96 -13.64 -11.74
N THR A 402 -23.14 -13.78 -12.79
CA THR A 402 -23.20 -14.88 -13.77
C THR A 402 -22.94 -16.28 -13.19
N LEU A 403 -22.18 -16.37 -12.07
CA LEU A 403 -21.85 -17.61 -11.36
C LEU A 403 -22.24 -17.51 -9.88
N PRO A 404 -23.55 -17.36 -9.55
CA PRO A 404 -23.97 -16.94 -8.22
C PRO A 404 -23.54 -17.92 -7.12
N ALA A 405 -23.68 -19.20 -7.30
CA ALA A 405 -23.31 -20.20 -6.29
C ALA A 405 -21.81 -20.20 -5.97
N LEU A 406 -20.95 -20.12 -7.00
CA LEU A 406 -19.50 -20.09 -6.83
C LEU A 406 -19.04 -18.81 -6.15
N LEU A 407 -19.48 -17.65 -6.67
CA LEU A 407 -19.03 -16.34 -6.19
C LEU A 407 -19.54 -16.06 -4.77
N THR A 408 -20.81 -16.39 -4.49
CA THR A 408 -21.40 -16.26 -3.15
C THR A 408 -20.74 -17.23 -2.16
N GLY A 409 -20.43 -18.47 -2.57
CA GLY A 409 -19.73 -19.45 -1.74
C GLY A 409 -18.32 -18.99 -1.35
N LEU A 410 -17.54 -18.47 -2.30
CA LEU A 410 -16.20 -17.93 -2.03
C LEU A 410 -16.24 -16.66 -1.18
N LEU A 411 -17.22 -15.79 -1.43
CA LEU A 411 -17.46 -14.61 -0.59
C LEU A 411 -17.84 -15.01 0.83
N LEU A 412 -18.69 -16.03 1.01
CA LEU A 412 -19.06 -16.57 2.32
C LEU A 412 -17.81 -17.04 3.09
N VAL A 413 -16.94 -17.83 2.45
CA VAL A 413 -15.67 -18.29 3.06
C VAL A 413 -14.84 -17.10 3.55
N ALA A 414 -14.67 -16.07 2.72
CA ALA A 414 -13.91 -14.88 3.08
C ALA A 414 -14.55 -14.12 4.24
N ASN A 415 -15.87 -13.89 4.19
CA ASN A 415 -16.59 -13.17 5.25
C ASN A 415 -16.61 -13.94 6.59
N VAL A 416 -16.68 -15.27 6.56
CA VAL A 416 -16.55 -16.12 7.76
C VAL A 416 -15.18 -15.90 8.40
N GLY A 417 -14.09 -15.87 7.60
CA GLY A 417 -12.75 -15.53 8.08
C GLY A 417 -12.68 -14.12 8.69
N MET A 418 -13.34 -13.14 8.04
CA MET A 418 -13.39 -11.75 8.54
C MET A 418 -14.10 -11.66 9.90
N VAL A 419 -15.21 -12.37 10.09
CA VAL A 419 -15.94 -12.44 11.37
C VAL A 419 -15.08 -13.09 12.45
N ALA A 420 -14.40 -14.20 12.14
CA ALA A 420 -13.52 -14.87 13.09
C ALA A 420 -12.40 -13.94 13.59
N VAL A 421 -11.73 -13.24 12.66
CA VAL A 421 -10.67 -12.27 12.99
C VAL A 421 -11.23 -11.07 13.75
N ALA A 422 -12.44 -10.59 13.42
CA ALA A 422 -13.08 -9.52 14.18
C ALA A 422 -13.24 -9.89 15.65
N GLY A 423 -13.63 -11.14 15.94
CA GLY A 423 -13.66 -11.68 17.29
C GLY A 423 -12.30 -11.66 17.99
N TRP A 424 -11.25 -12.08 17.29
CA TRP A 424 -9.90 -12.11 17.86
C TRP A 424 -9.29 -10.73 18.11
N VAL A 425 -9.54 -9.76 17.22
CA VAL A 425 -8.94 -8.42 17.35
C VAL A 425 -9.74 -7.56 18.34
N SER A 426 -11.08 -7.70 18.38
CA SER A 426 -11.95 -6.76 19.09
C SER A 426 -12.44 -7.27 20.42
N PHE A 427 -12.66 -8.58 20.58
CA PHE A 427 -13.23 -9.14 21.80
C PHE A 427 -12.21 -9.83 22.68
N LYS A 428 -11.30 -10.63 22.11
CA LYS A 428 -10.35 -11.41 22.87
C LYS A 428 -9.45 -10.56 23.77
N PRO A 429 -8.84 -9.43 23.33
CA PRO A 429 -7.98 -8.61 24.20
C PRO A 429 -8.69 -8.03 25.41
N PHE A 430 -9.99 -7.75 25.31
CA PHE A 430 -10.74 -7.03 26.34
C PHE A 430 -11.55 -7.95 27.26
N TRP A 431 -12.18 -9.00 26.71
CA TRP A 431 -13.08 -9.89 27.44
C TRP A 431 -12.62 -11.35 27.45
N GLY A 432 -11.52 -11.67 26.77
CA GLY A 432 -10.93 -12.98 26.80
C GLY A 432 -10.24 -13.28 28.14
N LYS A 433 -9.94 -14.56 28.40
CA LYS A 433 -9.12 -14.94 29.54
C LYS A 433 -7.72 -14.40 29.39
N PRO A 434 -7.11 -13.78 30.43
CA PRO A 434 -5.72 -13.34 30.39
C PRO A 434 -4.79 -14.54 30.12
N GLY A 435 -3.86 -14.39 29.20
CA GLY A 435 -2.85 -15.41 28.91
C GLY A 435 -1.62 -15.32 29.80
N GLN A 436 -1.39 -14.17 30.44
CA GLN A 436 -0.31 -13.90 31.39
C GLN A 436 -0.81 -13.02 32.54
N GLU A 437 -0.48 -13.39 33.79
CA GLU A 437 -0.91 -12.68 35.01
C GLU A 437 -0.21 -11.33 35.23
N HIS A 438 0.84 -11.01 34.47
CA HIS A 438 1.68 -9.84 34.72
C HIS A 438 1.40 -8.63 33.78
N LEU A 439 0.34 -8.67 33.00
CA LEU A 439 -0.05 -7.51 32.20
C LEU A 439 -0.80 -6.50 33.09
N HIS A 440 -0.35 -5.24 33.09
CA HIS A 440 -0.98 -4.13 33.77
C HIS A 440 -1.61 -3.17 32.74
N PRO A 441 -2.76 -3.55 32.12
CA PRO A 441 -3.40 -2.71 31.12
C PRO A 441 -3.87 -1.40 31.75
N HIS A 442 -3.71 -0.28 31.04
CA HIS A 442 -4.20 1.03 31.42
C HIS A 442 -4.70 1.81 30.21
N GLU A 443 -5.72 2.64 30.42
CA GLU A 443 -6.23 3.51 29.37
C GLU A 443 -5.27 4.68 29.15
N GLY A 444 -4.97 4.97 27.91
CA GLY A 444 -4.14 6.12 27.53
C GLY A 444 -4.90 7.45 27.63
N PRO A 445 -4.23 8.59 27.36
CA PRO A 445 -4.87 9.91 27.32
C PRO A 445 -5.96 9.97 26.23
N ALA A 446 -6.89 10.94 26.36
CA ALA A 446 -8.03 11.10 25.46
C ALA A 446 -7.64 11.15 23.96
N ALA A 447 -6.50 11.74 23.66
CA ALA A 447 -5.98 11.81 22.28
C ALA A 447 -5.70 10.42 21.68
N LEU A 448 -5.57 9.35 22.47
CA LEU A 448 -5.40 7.96 21.98
C LEU A 448 -6.75 7.26 21.79
N TRP A 449 -7.69 7.32 22.75
CA TRP A 449 -8.93 6.57 22.65
C TRP A 449 -10.07 7.32 21.92
N PHE A 450 -10.05 8.66 21.86
CA PHE A 450 -11.10 9.44 21.19
C PHE A 450 -11.13 9.23 19.66
N PRO A 451 -10.02 9.24 18.90
CA PRO A 451 -10.05 9.00 17.47
C PRO A 451 -10.65 7.66 17.05
N PRO A 452 -10.26 6.50 17.62
CA PRO A 452 -10.89 5.23 17.27
C PRO A 452 -12.36 5.16 17.68
N LEU A 453 -12.73 5.74 18.83
CA LEU A 453 -14.12 5.79 19.29
C LEU A 453 -14.99 6.62 18.33
N LEU A 454 -14.50 7.77 17.88
CA LEU A 454 -15.20 8.62 16.91
C LEU A 454 -15.42 7.90 15.58
N LEU A 455 -14.42 7.21 15.03
CA LEU A 455 -14.56 6.45 13.79
C LEU A 455 -15.56 5.29 13.94
N ALA A 456 -15.54 4.61 15.07
CA ALA A 456 -16.49 3.54 15.37
C ALA A 456 -17.93 4.06 15.55
N ALA A 457 -18.08 5.21 16.24
CA ALA A 457 -19.37 5.89 16.39
C ALA A 457 -19.93 6.40 15.06
N LEU A 458 -19.08 6.91 14.17
CA LEU A 458 -19.48 7.29 12.82
C LEU A 458 -19.96 6.07 12.01
N SER A 459 -19.34 4.90 12.17
CA SER A 459 -19.81 3.67 11.54
C SER A 459 -21.21 3.26 12.03
N LEU A 460 -21.50 3.48 13.31
CA LEU A 460 -22.83 3.26 13.89
C LEU A 460 -23.84 4.29 13.36
N LEU A 461 -23.51 5.57 13.40
CA LEU A 461 -24.38 6.66 12.93
C LEU A 461 -24.75 6.48 11.44
N LEU A 462 -23.76 6.25 10.59
CA LEU A 462 -23.98 6.11 9.16
C LEU A 462 -24.65 4.78 8.78
N GLY A 463 -24.52 3.76 9.61
CA GLY A 463 -25.26 2.50 9.47
C GLY A 463 -26.72 2.63 9.90
N ALA A 464 -27.00 3.37 10.98
CA ALA A 464 -28.37 3.64 11.45
C ALA A 464 -29.12 4.57 10.48
N PHE A 465 -28.41 5.50 9.84
CA PHE A 465 -28.99 6.46 8.87
C PHE A 465 -28.32 6.33 7.49
N PRO A 466 -28.48 5.19 6.80
CA PRO A 466 -27.74 4.88 5.58
C PRO A 466 -28.05 5.82 4.40
N GLN A 467 -29.21 6.46 4.40
CA GLN A 467 -29.59 7.43 3.38
C GLN A 467 -28.66 8.65 3.34
N LEU A 468 -28.02 8.99 4.47
CA LEU A 468 -27.05 10.10 4.51
C LEU A 468 -25.88 9.82 3.56
N ILE A 469 -25.25 8.64 3.66
CA ILE A 469 -24.16 8.29 2.75
C ILE A 469 -24.66 7.92 1.36
N GLY A 470 -25.82 7.29 1.25
CA GLY A 470 -26.40 6.87 -0.01
C GLY A 470 -26.59 8.05 -0.96
N LYS A 471 -27.33 9.07 -0.49
CA LYS A 471 -27.67 10.27 -1.26
C LYS A 471 -26.46 11.19 -1.48
N TRP A 472 -25.68 11.44 -0.42
CA TRP A 472 -24.71 12.53 -0.44
C TRP A 472 -23.30 12.12 -0.87
N LEU A 473 -22.95 10.83 -0.77
CA LEU A 473 -21.60 10.34 -1.07
C LEU A 473 -21.60 9.22 -2.13
N VAL A 474 -22.42 8.16 -1.92
CA VAL A 474 -22.37 6.97 -2.79
C VAL A 474 -22.99 7.24 -4.15
N ALA A 475 -24.12 7.93 -4.21
CA ALA A 475 -24.77 8.25 -5.49
C ALA A 475 -23.90 9.15 -6.40
N PRO A 476 -23.34 10.27 -5.90
CA PRO A 476 -22.45 11.10 -6.74
C PRO A 476 -21.18 10.36 -7.16
N ALA A 477 -20.61 9.52 -6.28
CA ALA A 477 -19.45 8.71 -6.62
C ALA A 477 -19.78 7.66 -7.68
N ALA A 478 -20.92 6.96 -7.54
CA ALA A 478 -21.38 5.99 -8.54
C ALA A 478 -21.69 6.65 -9.90
N GLN A 479 -22.26 7.86 -9.91
CA GLN A 479 -22.47 8.65 -11.12
C GLN A 479 -21.14 8.98 -11.82
N ALA A 480 -20.09 9.29 -11.06
CA ALA A 480 -18.76 9.56 -11.62
C ALA A 480 -18.14 8.33 -12.30
N LEU A 481 -18.46 7.11 -11.85
CA LEU A 481 -18.01 5.85 -12.48
C LEU A 481 -18.91 5.47 -13.67
N TRP A 482 -20.22 5.61 -13.52
CA TRP A 482 -21.19 5.13 -14.50
C TRP A 482 -21.47 6.13 -15.63
N GLN A 483 -21.06 7.39 -15.44
CA GLN A 483 -21.29 8.52 -16.37
C GLN A 483 -22.78 8.75 -16.71
N ALA A 484 -23.68 8.32 -15.82
CA ALA A 484 -25.13 8.51 -15.93
C ALA A 484 -25.75 8.72 -14.54
N PRO A 485 -26.90 9.41 -14.45
CA PRO A 485 -27.60 9.59 -13.20
C PRO A 485 -28.00 8.25 -12.58
N LEU A 486 -27.58 8.02 -11.34
CA LEU A 486 -27.89 6.83 -10.57
C LEU A 486 -28.55 7.21 -9.23
N SER A 487 -29.73 6.66 -8.98
CA SER A 487 -30.35 6.75 -7.65
C SER A 487 -29.85 5.60 -6.77
N VAL A 488 -29.28 5.92 -5.64
CA VAL A 488 -28.80 4.94 -4.66
C VAL A 488 -29.70 4.98 -3.44
N LYS A 489 -30.49 3.94 -3.26
CA LYS A 489 -31.26 3.71 -2.03
C LYS A 489 -30.48 2.73 -1.17
N LEU A 490 -30.15 3.12 0.04
CA LEU A 490 -29.58 2.26 1.07
C LEU A 490 -30.59 2.16 2.21
N SER A 491 -30.89 0.96 2.67
CA SER A 491 -31.74 0.75 3.82
C SER A 491 -31.10 -0.26 4.79
N LEU A 492 -31.44 -0.14 6.05
CA LEU A 492 -30.96 -1.06 7.09
C LEU A 492 -31.73 -2.37 7.07
N TRP A 493 -33.00 -2.33 6.67
CA TRP A 493 -33.90 -3.48 6.70
C TRP A 493 -34.64 -3.65 5.38
N HIS A 494 -34.54 -4.84 4.78
CA HIS A 494 -35.18 -5.22 3.50
C HIS A 494 -36.14 -6.41 3.68
N GLY A 495 -36.53 -6.76 4.93
CA GLY A 495 -37.30 -7.96 5.23
C GLY A 495 -36.40 -9.21 5.38
N LEU A 496 -37.07 -10.38 5.42
CA LEU A 496 -36.39 -11.67 5.46
C LEU A 496 -35.94 -12.05 4.04
N THR A 497 -34.70 -11.81 3.74
CA THR A 497 -34.09 -12.02 2.42
C THR A 497 -33.05 -13.16 2.45
N PRO A 498 -32.70 -13.78 1.30
CA PRO A 498 -31.58 -14.72 1.23
C PRO A 498 -30.27 -14.14 1.73
N MET A 499 -30.03 -12.83 1.50
CA MET A 499 -28.84 -12.12 1.97
C MET A 499 -28.76 -12.13 3.50
N LEU A 500 -29.88 -11.87 4.19
CA LEU A 500 -29.95 -11.93 5.65
C LEU A 500 -29.64 -13.36 6.16
N GLY A 501 -30.14 -14.39 5.47
CA GLY A 501 -29.82 -15.80 5.77
C GLY A 501 -28.32 -16.09 5.65
N LEU A 502 -27.68 -15.63 4.57
CA LEU A 502 -26.24 -15.75 4.36
C LEU A 502 -25.45 -14.95 5.40
N SER A 503 -25.92 -13.76 5.78
CA SER A 503 -25.33 -12.96 6.85
C SER A 503 -25.37 -13.67 8.20
N ALA A 504 -26.51 -14.28 8.54
CA ALA A 504 -26.66 -15.08 9.78
C ALA A 504 -25.73 -16.31 9.76
N LEU A 505 -25.68 -17.04 8.64
CA LEU A 505 -24.78 -18.19 8.47
C LEU A 505 -23.30 -17.76 8.62
N THR A 506 -22.92 -16.63 8.00
CA THR A 506 -21.58 -16.07 8.14
C THR A 506 -21.21 -15.79 9.60
N LEU A 507 -22.13 -15.19 10.35
CA LEU A 507 -21.91 -14.89 11.77
C LEU A 507 -21.78 -16.16 12.60
N LEU A 508 -22.67 -17.13 12.41
CA LEU A 508 -22.64 -18.42 13.11
C LEU A 508 -21.33 -19.17 12.90
N LEU A 509 -20.92 -19.34 11.63
CA LEU A 509 -19.68 -20.02 11.28
C LEU A 509 -18.45 -19.23 11.76
N GLY A 510 -18.43 -17.91 11.60
CA GLY A 510 -17.30 -17.07 11.99
C GLY A 510 -17.11 -17.01 13.50
N ILE A 511 -18.20 -16.91 14.28
CA ILE A 511 -18.15 -17.01 15.74
C ILE A 511 -17.67 -18.40 16.16
N GLY A 512 -18.16 -19.47 15.51
CA GLY A 512 -17.69 -20.83 15.74
C GLY A 512 -16.15 -20.97 15.52
N ILE A 513 -15.62 -20.45 14.41
CA ILE A 513 -14.18 -20.43 14.15
C ILE A 513 -13.44 -19.56 15.17
N SER A 514 -14.00 -18.40 15.54
CA SER A 514 -13.40 -17.52 16.54
C SER A 514 -13.26 -18.22 17.90
N ALA A 515 -14.29 -18.91 18.34
CA ALA A 515 -14.30 -19.68 19.60
C ALA A 515 -13.35 -20.90 19.54
N ALA A 516 -13.28 -21.59 18.40
CA ALA A 516 -12.38 -22.72 18.17
C ALA A 516 -10.92 -22.31 17.90
N GLY A 517 -10.64 -21.00 17.77
CA GLY A 517 -9.35 -20.44 17.36
C GLY A 517 -8.13 -21.03 18.08
N PRO A 518 -8.10 -21.14 19.42
CA PRO A 518 -6.96 -21.72 20.13
C PRO A 518 -6.60 -23.15 19.70
N ARG A 519 -7.57 -23.93 19.21
CA ARG A 519 -7.37 -25.30 18.72
C ARG A 519 -7.01 -25.35 17.23
N LEU A 520 -7.58 -24.48 16.43
CA LEU A 520 -7.44 -24.49 14.97
C LEU A 520 -6.18 -23.75 14.50
N GLN A 521 -5.82 -22.65 15.16
CA GLN A 521 -4.74 -21.76 14.75
C GLN A 521 -3.38 -22.45 14.56
N PRO A 522 -2.92 -23.38 15.44
CA PRO A 522 -1.64 -24.07 15.22
C PRO A 522 -1.61 -24.94 13.96
N GLY A 523 -2.74 -25.56 13.59
CA GLY A 523 -2.89 -26.33 12.35
C GLY A 523 -2.86 -25.42 11.12
N ILE A 524 -3.65 -24.37 11.14
CA ILE A 524 -3.73 -23.37 10.07
C ILE A 524 -2.36 -22.72 9.84
N THR A 525 -1.66 -22.33 10.89
CA THR A 525 -0.33 -21.71 10.80
C THR A 525 0.69 -22.68 10.19
N ARG A 526 0.70 -23.95 10.61
CA ARG A 526 1.60 -24.98 10.00
C ARG A 526 1.32 -25.17 8.51
N PHE A 527 0.04 -25.28 8.12
CA PHE A 527 -0.36 -25.41 6.72
C PHE A 527 0.14 -24.22 5.87
N TRP A 528 -0.11 -22.99 6.35
CA TRP A 528 0.31 -21.78 5.63
C TRP A 528 1.83 -21.61 5.59
N HIS A 529 2.56 -21.98 6.64
CA HIS A 529 4.03 -21.98 6.62
C HIS A 529 4.61 -22.95 5.58
N ALA A 530 3.99 -24.11 5.41
CA ALA A 530 4.40 -25.06 4.35
C ALA A 530 4.15 -24.47 2.95
N LEU A 531 2.99 -23.83 2.74
CA LEU A 531 2.60 -23.25 1.46
C LEU A 531 3.37 -21.95 1.14
N ALA A 532 3.76 -21.18 2.15
CA ALA A 532 4.45 -19.89 2.02
C ALA A 532 5.79 -20.02 1.27
N LYS A 533 6.43 -21.18 1.28
CA LYS A 533 7.66 -21.47 0.52
C LYS A 533 7.49 -21.32 -0.99
N PHE A 534 6.28 -21.50 -1.48
CA PHE A 534 5.90 -21.38 -2.89
C PHE A 534 5.14 -20.10 -3.20
N GLY A 535 4.86 -19.29 -2.18
CA GLY A 535 4.08 -18.06 -2.31
C GLY A 535 4.86 -16.87 -2.86
N PRO A 536 4.14 -15.79 -3.27
CA PRO A 536 4.75 -14.57 -3.79
C PRO A 536 5.77 -13.94 -2.84
N ALA A 537 5.55 -14.04 -1.53
CA ALA A 537 6.47 -13.55 -0.51
C ALA A 537 7.86 -14.21 -0.54
N ALA A 538 7.92 -15.50 -0.91
CA ALA A 538 9.19 -16.22 -1.06
C ALA A 538 9.83 -16.00 -2.44
N PHE A 539 9.02 -15.64 -3.45
CA PHE A 539 9.51 -15.36 -4.80
C PHE A 539 10.23 -14.01 -4.87
N TYR A 540 9.75 -12.98 -4.16
CA TYR A 540 10.33 -11.64 -4.17
C TYR A 540 11.85 -11.61 -3.87
N PRO A 541 12.37 -12.15 -2.75
CA PRO A 541 13.80 -12.12 -2.48
C PRO A 541 14.61 -12.93 -3.49
N ARG A 542 14.05 -14.01 -4.04
CA ARG A 542 14.70 -14.81 -5.11
C ARG A 542 14.83 -14.01 -6.39
N SER A 543 13.75 -13.31 -6.80
CA SER A 543 13.76 -12.45 -7.99
C SER A 543 14.74 -11.29 -7.84
N LEU A 544 14.75 -10.63 -6.68
CA LEU A 544 15.68 -9.55 -6.40
C LEU A 544 17.14 -10.04 -6.47
N HIS A 545 17.44 -11.19 -5.87
CA HIS A 545 18.75 -11.80 -5.94
C HIS A 545 19.13 -12.15 -7.38
N ALA A 546 18.20 -12.72 -8.17
CA ALA A 546 18.44 -13.05 -9.57
C ALA A 546 18.79 -11.81 -10.40
N VAL A 547 18.05 -10.70 -10.22
CA VAL A 547 18.33 -9.42 -10.88
C VAL A 547 19.71 -8.88 -10.49
N LEU A 548 20.04 -8.88 -9.21
CA LEU A 548 21.36 -8.42 -8.74
C LEU A 548 22.49 -9.31 -9.26
N SER A 549 22.32 -10.64 -9.28
CA SER A 549 23.29 -11.58 -9.82
C SER A 549 23.47 -11.40 -11.32
N PHE A 550 22.37 -11.18 -12.06
CA PHE A 550 22.41 -10.88 -13.49
C PHE A 550 23.14 -9.57 -13.76
N ALA A 551 22.84 -8.52 -13.00
CA ALA A 551 23.53 -7.24 -13.13
C ALA A 551 25.03 -7.35 -12.84
N ALA A 552 25.41 -8.10 -11.79
CA ALA A 552 26.80 -8.38 -11.48
C ALA A 552 27.50 -9.17 -12.60
N TRP A 553 26.84 -10.20 -13.13
CA TRP A 553 27.35 -10.96 -14.28
C TRP A 553 27.54 -10.06 -15.51
N GLN A 554 26.51 -9.26 -15.86
CA GLN A 554 26.59 -8.31 -16.98
C GLN A 554 27.74 -7.32 -16.80
N THR A 555 27.89 -6.76 -15.60
CA THR A 555 28.99 -5.84 -15.28
C THR A 555 30.35 -6.53 -15.46
N THR A 556 30.51 -7.75 -14.97
CA THR A 556 31.75 -8.51 -15.10
C THR A 556 32.10 -8.82 -16.57
N VAL A 557 31.07 -9.11 -17.38
CA VAL A 557 31.28 -9.38 -18.83
C VAL A 557 31.60 -8.10 -19.59
N LEU A 558 30.87 -7.01 -19.34
CA LEU A 558 31.07 -5.74 -20.07
C LEU A 558 32.28 -4.94 -19.57
N GLN A 559 32.61 -5.05 -18.29
CA GLN A 559 33.69 -4.33 -17.62
C GLN A 559 34.80 -5.32 -17.22
N SER A 560 35.37 -6.00 -18.21
CA SER A 560 36.41 -7.01 -17.99
C SER A 560 37.74 -6.44 -17.45
N GLY A 561 37.92 -5.11 -17.46
CA GLY A 561 39.15 -4.43 -17.05
C GLY A 561 40.26 -4.46 -18.10
N TYR A 562 40.12 -5.20 -19.18
CA TYR A 562 41.11 -5.27 -20.24
C TYR A 562 40.85 -4.19 -21.29
N LEU A 563 41.74 -3.18 -21.34
CA LEU A 563 41.68 -2.07 -22.30
C LEU A 563 41.55 -2.55 -23.76
N ARG A 564 42.25 -3.64 -24.11
CA ARG A 564 42.18 -4.25 -25.45
C ARG A 564 40.78 -4.66 -25.88
N LEU A 565 39.93 -5.17 -24.94
CA LEU A 565 38.56 -5.54 -25.24
C LEU A 565 37.69 -4.32 -25.48
N TYR A 566 37.93 -3.23 -24.74
CA TYR A 566 37.18 -1.97 -24.95
C TYR A 566 37.54 -1.34 -26.28
N VAL A 567 38.86 -1.23 -26.60
CA VAL A 567 39.31 -0.72 -27.88
C VAL A 567 38.81 -1.60 -29.03
N GLY A 568 38.94 -2.93 -28.88
CA GLY A 568 38.45 -3.89 -29.87
C GLY A 568 36.95 -3.77 -30.11
N SER A 569 36.15 -3.61 -29.06
CA SER A 569 34.70 -3.44 -29.18
C SER A 569 34.32 -2.12 -29.86
N ILE A 570 35.00 -1.03 -29.56
CA ILE A 570 34.78 0.27 -30.22
C ILE A 570 35.11 0.16 -31.72
N VAL A 571 36.28 -0.41 -32.07
CA VAL A 571 36.69 -0.60 -33.47
C VAL A 571 35.67 -1.49 -34.20
N LEU A 572 35.30 -2.64 -33.60
CA LEU A 572 34.34 -3.56 -34.19
C LEU A 572 32.99 -2.90 -34.43
N PHE A 573 32.49 -2.15 -33.43
CA PHE A 573 31.20 -1.41 -33.54
C PHE A 573 31.27 -0.39 -34.67
N THR A 574 32.37 0.38 -34.76
CA THR A 574 32.57 1.37 -35.81
C THR A 574 32.60 0.72 -37.19
N VAL A 575 33.32 -0.41 -37.35
CA VAL A 575 33.37 -1.17 -38.61
C VAL A 575 31.99 -1.72 -38.98
N ILE A 576 31.25 -2.30 -38.01
CA ILE A 576 29.89 -2.81 -38.26
C ILE A 576 28.97 -1.67 -38.68
N LEU A 577 29.02 -0.53 -37.98
CA LEU A 577 28.19 0.64 -38.30
C LEU A 577 28.49 1.17 -39.70
N ALA A 578 29.77 1.29 -40.06
CA ALA A 578 30.21 1.70 -41.40
C ALA A 578 29.75 0.70 -42.47
N ALA A 579 29.96 -0.60 -42.25
CA ALA A 579 29.51 -1.65 -43.15
C ALA A 579 27.98 -1.66 -43.33
N LEU A 580 27.23 -1.50 -42.25
CA LEU A 580 25.77 -1.42 -42.27
C LEU A 580 25.30 -0.18 -43.05
N THR A 581 25.94 0.96 -42.86
CA THR A 581 25.62 2.20 -43.58
C THR A 581 25.88 2.04 -45.09
N LEU A 582 27.01 1.41 -45.46
CA LEU A 582 27.30 1.10 -46.85
C LEU A 582 26.30 0.10 -47.47
N ALA A 583 25.93 -0.92 -46.72
CA ALA A 583 24.95 -1.93 -47.16
C ALA A 583 23.53 -1.34 -47.36
N LEU A 584 23.11 -0.42 -46.49
CA LEU A 584 21.77 0.18 -46.53
C LEU A 584 21.66 1.35 -47.54
N ARG A 585 22.76 1.99 -47.91
CA ARG A 585 22.81 3.12 -48.86
C ARG A 585 23.96 2.99 -49.88
N PRO A 586 24.01 1.94 -50.69
CA PRO A 586 25.09 1.69 -51.61
C PRO A 586 25.25 2.76 -52.71
N SER A 587 24.15 3.44 -53.09
CA SER A 587 24.11 4.44 -54.15
C SER A 587 24.68 5.82 -53.75
N GLN A 588 24.98 6.05 -52.46
CA GLN A 588 25.52 7.34 -52.00
C GLN A 588 27.06 7.36 -51.91
N PHE A 589 27.71 6.21 -52.06
CA PHE A 589 29.17 6.10 -51.97
C PHE A 589 29.76 5.75 -53.34
N SER A 590 30.35 6.74 -54.01
CA SER A 590 31.32 6.46 -55.08
C SER A 590 32.60 6.00 -54.39
N VAL A 591 33.03 4.75 -54.66
CA VAL A 591 34.34 4.27 -54.18
C VAL A 591 35.40 5.13 -54.84
N PRO A 592 36.13 5.99 -54.10
CA PRO A 592 37.25 6.70 -54.70
C PRO A 592 38.28 5.65 -55.13
N THR A 593 38.89 5.88 -56.29
CA THR A 593 39.97 5.05 -56.82
C THR A 593 40.96 4.79 -55.69
N ILE A 594 41.14 3.53 -55.31
CA ILE A 594 42.01 3.17 -54.19
C ILE A 594 43.45 3.60 -54.63
N LEU A 595 43.89 4.69 -54.03
CA LEU A 595 45.30 5.07 -54.14
C LEU A 595 46.15 3.98 -53.48
N PRO A 596 47.29 3.59 -54.06
CA PRO A 596 48.15 2.61 -53.43
C PRO A 596 48.50 3.06 -52.00
N PRO A 597 48.40 2.15 -50.98
CA PRO A 597 48.66 2.51 -49.59
C PRO A 597 50.01 3.17 -49.47
N ARG A 598 50.07 4.35 -48.88
CA ARG A 598 51.33 5.08 -48.65
C ARG A 598 52.09 4.39 -47.50
N PHE A 599 53.40 4.49 -47.50
CA PHE A 599 54.29 3.86 -46.50
C PHE A 599 53.78 4.12 -45.05
N TYR A 600 53.34 5.34 -44.78
CA TYR A 600 52.83 5.68 -43.43
C TYR A 600 51.47 5.03 -43.08
N ASP A 601 50.64 4.69 -44.06
CA ASP A 601 49.38 3.95 -43.81
C ASP A 601 49.71 2.51 -43.37
N VAL A 602 50.65 1.88 -43.97
CA VAL A 602 51.14 0.53 -43.61
C VAL A 602 51.82 0.55 -42.24
N VAL A 603 52.61 1.59 -41.95
CA VAL A 603 53.29 1.79 -40.66
C VAL A 603 52.21 2.00 -39.55
N LEU A 604 51.19 2.82 -39.81
CA LEU A 604 50.12 3.10 -38.86
C LEU A 604 49.30 1.84 -38.53
N ILE A 605 48.94 1.07 -39.57
CA ILE A 605 48.26 -0.24 -39.40
C ILE A 605 49.15 -1.20 -38.61
N GLY A 606 50.48 -1.23 -38.93
CA GLY A 606 51.46 -2.03 -38.20
C GLY A 606 51.55 -1.64 -36.71
N ILE A 607 51.59 -0.34 -36.40
CA ILE A 607 51.59 0.17 -35.03
C ILE A 607 50.29 -0.20 -34.29
N ILE A 608 49.13 -0.04 -34.93
CA ILE A 608 47.81 -0.38 -34.33
C ILE A 608 47.75 -1.88 -34.06
N LEU A 609 48.15 -2.74 -35.02
CA LEU A 609 48.20 -4.18 -34.85
C LEU A 609 49.19 -4.60 -33.75
N THR A 610 50.35 -3.98 -33.70
CA THR A 610 51.37 -4.26 -32.67
C THR A 610 50.87 -3.84 -31.28
N ALA A 611 50.27 -2.66 -31.16
CA ALA A 611 49.64 -2.19 -29.92
C ALA A 611 48.49 -3.11 -29.48
N TYR A 612 47.69 -3.62 -30.42
CA TYR A 612 46.61 -4.57 -30.12
C TYR A 612 47.15 -5.94 -29.68
N LEU A 613 48.18 -6.44 -30.34
CA LEU A 613 48.73 -7.78 -30.06
C LEU A 613 49.66 -7.80 -28.83
N PHE A 614 50.41 -6.73 -28.60
CA PHE A 614 51.46 -6.68 -27.58
C PHE A 614 51.24 -5.65 -26.47
N GLY A 615 50.16 -4.89 -26.53
CA GLY A 615 49.82 -3.86 -25.52
C GLY A 615 49.52 -4.36 -24.11
N ASP A 616 49.67 -5.65 -23.86
CA ASP A 616 49.35 -6.27 -22.58
C ASP A 616 50.56 -6.92 -21.90
N THR A 617 51.73 -6.26 -21.91
CA THR A 617 52.87 -6.71 -21.10
C THR A 617 52.99 -5.99 -19.75
N SER A 618 52.11 -5.07 -19.43
CA SER A 618 51.98 -4.54 -18.07
C SER A 618 51.05 -5.42 -17.28
N THR A 619 51.58 -6.45 -16.66
CA THR A 619 50.98 -7.17 -15.53
C THR A 619 50.73 -6.19 -14.38
N PHE A 620 49.63 -5.45 -14.44
CA PHE A 620 48.99 -5.10 -13.18
C PHE A 620 48.42 -6.40 -12.65
N PRO A 621 48.83 -6.86 -11.45
CA PRO A 621 48.17 -7.98 -10.83
C PRO A 621 46.67 -7.65 -10.80
N PRO A 622 45.79 -8.64 -11.00
CA PRO A 622 44.36 -8.41 -10.83
C PRO A 622 44.18 -7.86 -9.42
N GLY A 623 44.08 -6.54 -9.34
CA GLY A 623 43.76 -5.90 -8.08
C GLY A 623 42.44 -6.54 -7.64
N ASP A 624 42.40 -6.98 -6.39
CA ASP A 624 41.21 -7.50 -5.70
C ASP A 624 40.13 -6.41 -5.67
N HIS A 625 39.60 -6.07 -6.85
CA HIS A 625 38.43 -5.20 -7.02
C HIS A 625 37.16 -6.01 -6.81
N ARG A 626 37.14 -6.74 -5.69
CA ARG A 626 35.87 -6.99 -5.03
C ARG A 626 35.44 -5.62 -4.49
N PRO A 627 34.32 -5.05 -4.95
CA PRO A 627 33.85 -3.81 -4.35
C PRO A 627 33.70 -4.05 -2.86
N ALA A 628 34.45 -3.29 -2.05
CA ALA A 628 34.57 -3.43 -0.59
C ALA A 628 33.24 -3.31 0.19
N GLY A 629 32.12 -3.20 -0.50
CA GLY A 629 30.75 -3.26 0.01
C GLY A 629 30.06 -4.61 -0.16
N PHE A 630 30.49 -5.48 -1.09
CA PHE A 630 29.77 -6.70 -1.42
C PHE A 630 30.05 -7.84 -0.42
N ASP A 631 31.29 -7.95 0.08
CA ASP A 631 31.64 -8.95 1.13
C ASP A 631 31.01 -8.62 2.49
N ARG A 632 30.67 -7.36 2.77
CA ARG A 632 29.94 -7.00 4.01
C ARG A 632 28.47 -7.36 3.98
N LEU A 633 27.87 -7.59 2.81
CA LEU A 633 26.48 -8.05 2.66
C LEU A 633 26.36 -9.59 2.67
N GLN A 634 27.42 -10.32 2.28
CA GLN A 634 27.40 -11.79 2.30
C GLN A 634 27.77 -12.42 3.64
N HIS A 635 28.53 -11.71 4.51
CA HIS A 635 29.00 -12.25 5.78
C HIS A 635 28.29 -11.72 7.04
N ARG A 636 27.24 -10.91 6.91
CA ARG A 636 26.41 -10.54 8.05
C ARG A 636 24.97 -11.01 7.84
N HIS A 637 24.69 -12.07 8.57
CA HIS A 637 23.47 -12.79 8.89
C HIS A 637 23.16 -14.01 8.02
N PRO A 638 23.51 -15.21 8.51
CA PRO A 638 22.62 -16.33 8.34
C PRO A 638 21.33 -15.99 9.10
N LEU A 639 20.18 -16.15 8.44
CA LEU A 639 18.88 -16.20 9.12
C LEU A 639 19.02 -17.13 10.32
N PRO A 640 18.54 -16.76 11.54
CA PRO A 640 18.61 -17.66 12.66
C PRO A 640 17.87 -18.95 12.31
N ALA A 641 18.63 -20.01 12.15
CA ALA A 641 18.08 -21.34 12.05
C ALA A 641 17.30 -21.58 13.34
N LEU A 642 16.02 -21.90 13.20
CA LEU A 642 15.18 -22.42 14.27
C LEU A 642 15.93 -23.54 14.96
N GLN A 643 16.48 -23.25 16.16
CA GLN A 643 17.00 -24.26 17.05
C GLN A 643 15.84 -25.16 17.46
N ARG A 644 15.87 -26.41 17.00
CA ARG A 644 15.07 -27.50 17.57
C ARG A 644 15.51 -27.68 19.01
N PRO A 645 14.61 -27.80 19.99
CA PRO A 645 14.99 -28.23 21.34
C PRO A 645 15.49 -29.68 21.28
N ARG A 646 16.70 -29.92 21.78
CA ARG A 646 17.19 -31.27 22.06
C ARG A 646 16.51 -31.80 23.32
N PRO A 647 16.11 -33.09 23.36
CA PRO A 647 15.56 -33.70 24.56
C PRO A 647 16.66 -33.87 25.63
N GLY A 648 16.23 -33.70 26.88
CA GLY A 648 17.07 -33.66 28.04
C GLY A 648 17.68 -34.99 28.44
N HIS A 649 18.74 -34.89 29.23
CA HIS A 649 19.10 -35.90 30.21
C HIS A 649 19.63 -35.23 31.47
N GLY A 650 19.00 -35.59 32.60
CA GLY A 650 19.63 -36.06 33.82
C GLY A 650 20.18 -35.01 34.79
N ALA A 651 19.40 -34.72 35.77
CA ALA A 651 19.68 -34.66 37.21
C ALA A 651 21.16 -34.56 37.68
N VAL A 652 21.45 -33.66 38.59
CA VAL A 652 21.86 -33.92 40.00
C VAL A 652 22.39 -32.64 40.68
N ARG A 653 21.66 -32.19 41.70
CA ARG A 653 22.04 -31.72 43.04
C ARG A 653 23.18 -30.73 43.33
N HIS A 654 22.74 -29.76 44.14
CA HIS A 654 23.33 -29.22 45.37
C HIS A 654 24.39 -28.12 45.32
N ARG A 655 24.06 -27.04 45.90
CA ARG A 655 24.50 -26.31 47.12
C ARG A 655 24.76 -24.82 46.88
N ASP A 656 23.93 -24.06 47.53
CA ASP A 656 24.26 -22.77 48.16
C ASP A 656 25.35 -22.93 49.20
N PRO A 657 26.07 -21.93 49.70
CA PRO A 657 25.70 -20.55 49.97
C PRO A 657 26.84 -19.47 49.93
N ASP A 658 26.41 -18.23 50.08
CA ASP A 658 27.08 -17.08 50.73
C ASP A 658 28.52 -16.67 50.36
N ARG A 659 28.67 -15.42 49.91
CA ARG A 659 29.38 -14.37 50.65
C ARG A 659 29.41 -13.02 49.91
N HIS A 660 29.04 -12.04 50.68
CA HIS A 660 29.36 -10.61 50.60
C HIS A 660 30.75 -10.26 50.03
N LEU A 661 30.88 -9.19 49.27
CA LEU A 661 31.69 -8.04 49.69
C LEU A 661 31.47 -6.80 48.84
N VAL A 662 31.29 -5.72 49.52
CA VAL A 662 31.28 -4.31 49.21
C VAL A 662 32.65 -3.81 48.69
N CYS A 663 32.66 -2.85 47.75
CA CYS A 663 33.48 -1.62 47.71
C CYS A 663 33.22 -0.95 46.33
N ALA A 664 32.56 0.14 46.24
CA ALA A 664 32.96 1.55 46.47
C ALA A 664 34.15 1.98 45.59
N GLY A 665 33.91 3.00 44.77
CA GLY A 665 34.98 3.86 44.26
C GLY A 665 34.72 4.56 42.93
N ALA A 666 34.06 5.72 42.97
CA ALA A 666 34.47 7.03 42.44
C ALA A 666 34.68 7.23 40.91
N LEU A 667 33.87 8.09 40.38
CA LEU A 667 34.10 9.09 39.30
C LEU A 667 35.38 9.95 39.54
N PRO A 668 35.89 10.78 38.59
CA PRO A 668 35.30 11.56 37.49
C PRO A 668 36.30 11.93 36.35
N PRO A 669 36.25 13.09 35.66
CA PRO A 669 35.36 13.50 34.55
C PRO A 669 36.09 14.10 33.30
N ALA A 670 35.26 14.39 32.27
CA ALA A 670 35.26 15.56 31.38
C ALA A 670 36.39 15.89 30.37
N LYS A 671 35.89 16.40 29.25
CA LYS A 671 36.45 17.35 28.24
C LYS A 671 37.27 16.69 27.10
N VAL A 672 36.93 16.86 25.86
CA VAL A 672 36.60 18.09 25.07
C VAL A 672 35.51 17.72 24.08
#